data_3164c09b528aa5491a293513f3aafda0
#
_entry.id   3164c09b528aa5491a293513f3aafda0
#
_cell.length_a   1.000
_cell.length_b   1.000
_cell.length_c   1.000
_cell.angle_alpha   90.00
_cell.angle_beta   90.00
_cell.angle_gamma   90.00
#
_symmetry.space_group_name_H-M   'P 1'
#
loop_
_entity.id
_entity.type
_entity.pdbx_description
1 polymer ?
#
loop_
_entity_poly.entity_id
_entity_poly.type
_entity_poly.pdbx_seq_one_letter_code
_entity_poly.pdbx_strand_id
1 'polypeptide(L)'
;MQEDRYMIQLFSEGAYLVDGTTLVKESEAEALKQLTGEVVSKEEASKNTIAYGILRDHNTSGNMEKLQIKFDKLTSHDITFVGIIQTARASGIEKFPVPYVLTNCHNSLCAVGGTINEDDHMFGLTAAKKYGGVYVPPHQAVIHQFAREMLAGGGKMILGSDSHTRYGALGTMAMGEGGPELVKQLLNRTYDINMPGVIGIYLKGKPVKGVGPQDVALAIIGAVFEKGYVNNKVMEFVGPGVSNLSADFRIGVDVMTTETTCLSSIWRTDDKIKEFYEIHGRSEDFKELNPGKVAYYDGIVEVDLDKIKPMIAMPFHPSNTYTIEEVNANLDDILADVEKRALVSLDGAVDYSLRDKVHDGKLYVDQGIIAGCAGGGYENICAAANILKGASIGSDEFTLSVYPASTPIYMELVKNGAVADLMQTGAIVKTAFCGPCFGAGDTPANNAFSIRHSTRNFPNREGSKLQNGQISSVALMDARSIAATAANKGYLTPATDVEASDFIPKYHFDKTIYDNRIFDSKGVADPSVEIQFGPNIKDWPEMSALPQNMLLKVVSEIHDPVTTTDELIPSGETSSYRSNPLGLAEFALSRKDPAYVGLAKEVQKAQKAIEAGEDAAEAFPEVKDILETVKESYADVTQDNLGIGSTIFAVKPGDGSAREQAASCQKVLGGWANIANEYATKRYRSNLINWGMLPFTIDKGELPFKNKDYIFVPDVRKAVEDKLTKIPAYVVNEGMKEITLTLGELTDDEREIILKGCLINYYRD
;
A
#
# COMPACT_ATOMS: atom_id res chain seq x y z
N MET A 1 33.91 -14.47 14.09
CA MET A 1 34.10 -13.01 14.19
C MET A 1 33.44 -12.24 13.02
N GLN A 2 32.82 -12.89 12.04
CA GLN A 2 32.06 -12.24 10.94
C GLN A 2 30.55 -12.16 11.22
N GLU A 3 30.01 -13.00 12.09
CA GLU A 3 28.57 -13.07 12.44
C GLU A 3 28.09 -11.93 13.34
N ASP A 4 28.98 -11.23 14.02
CA ASP A 4 28.63 -10.15 14.97
C ASP A 4 28.32 -8.77 14.36
N ARG A 5 28.34 -8.63 13.03
CA ARG A 5 28.20 -7.31 12.35
C ARG A 5 26.83 -7.02 11.75
N TYR A 6 25.96 -8.01 11.64
CA TYR A 6 24.68 -7.79 10.92
C TYR A 6 23.58 -7.32 11.86
N MET A 7 22.92 -6.20 11.50
CA MET A 7 21.68 -5.71 12.12
C MET A 7 20.52 -6.71 11.89
N ILE A 8 20.47 -7.27 10.69
CA ILE A 8 19.42 -8.19 10.22
C ILE A 8 20.06 -9.45 9.66
N GLN A 9 19.52 -10.62 10.05
CA GLN A 9 19.93 -11.91 9.49
C GLN A 9 18.70 -12.68 8.98
N LEU A 10 18.75 -13.15 7.73
CA LEU A 10 17.71 -13.99 7.13
C LEU A 10 18.13 -15.45 7.22
N PHE A 11 17.23 -16.32 7.71
CA PHE A 11 17.49 -17.76 7.67
C PHE A 11 17.20 -18.29 6.26
N SER A 12 18.02 -19.24 5.81
CA SER A 12 17.85 -19.92 4.52
C SER A 12 16.83 -21.07 4.55
N GLU A 13 16.31 -21.40 5.73
CA GLU A 13 15.36 -22.47 6.01
C GLU A 13 14.36 -22.04 7.08
N GLY A 14 13.29 -22.81 7.25
CA GLY A 14 12.34 -22.60 8.34
C GLY A 14 12.94 -22.86 9.72
N ALA A 15 12.24 -22.44 10.76
CA ALA A 15 12.67 -22.67 12.13
C ALA A 15 11.50 -22.82 13.10
N TYR A 16 11.78 -23.50 14.19
CA TYR A 16 10.89 -23.60 15.35
C TYR A 16 11.25 -22.54 16.37
N LEU A 17 10.24 -21.95 16.97
CA LEU A 17 10.35 -21.08 18.14
C LEU A 17 9.83 -21.84 19.36
N VAL A 18 10.69 -22.11 20.32
CA VAL A 18 10.37 -22.83 21.55
C VAL A 18 10.21 -21.83 22.70
N ASP A 19 9.09 -21.94 23.42
CA ASP A 19 8.74 -21.09 24.57
C ASP A 19 8.87 -19.56 24.29
N GLY A 20 8.66 -19.17 23.02
CA GLY A 20 8.70 -17.78 22.58
C GLY A 20 10.10 -17.12 22.55
N THR A 21 11.15 -17.86 22.87
CA THR A 21 12.50 -17.29 23.06
C THR A 21 13.62 -18.01 22.33
N THR A 22 13.51 -19.32 22.11
CA THR A 22 14.59 -20.12 21.55
C THR A 22 14.30 -20.55 20.12
N LEU A 23 15.15 -20.12 19.18
CA LEU A 23 15.08 -20.54 17.78
C LEU A 23 15.85 -21.84 17.57
N VAL A 24 15.23 -22.77 16.82
CA VAL A 24 15.84 -24.03 16.40
C VAL A 24 15.58 -24.19 14.90
N LYS A 25 16.62 -24.32 14.09
CA LYS A 25 16.47 -24.48 12.64
C LYS A 25 15.76 -25.79 12.28
N GLU A 26 15.06 -25.82 11.16
CA GLU A 26 14.36 -27.01 10.67
C GLU A 26 15.32 -28.21 10.52
N SER A 27 16.54 -27.98 10.10
CA SER A 27 17.59 -28.98 9.98
C SER A 27 18.11 -29.54 11.32
N GLU A 28 17.80 -28.90 12.46
CA GLU A 28 18.28 -29.22 13.80
C GLU A 28 17.25 -30.04 14.63
N ALA A 29 16.58 -31.01 14.01
CA ALA A 29 15.49 -31.77 14.62
C ALA A 29 15.88 -32.47 15.96
N GLU A 30 17.13 -32.92 16.12
CA GLU A 30 17.60 -33.51 17.35
C GLU A 30 17.73 -32.51 18.51
N ALA A 31 18.14 -31.26 18.18
CA ALA A 31 18.17 -30.17 19.17
C ALA A 31 16.75 -29.81 19.62
N LEU A 32 15.79 -29.80 18.70
CA LEU A 32 14.37 -29.58 19.01
C LEU A 32 13.85 -30.64 19.98
N LYS A 33 14.10 -31.91 19.70
CA LYS A 33 13.70 -33.03 20.57
C LYS A 33 14.30 -32.95 21.95
N GLN A 34 15.57 -32.55 22.06
CA GLN A 34 16.24 -32.37 23.36
C GLN A 34 15.60 -31.25 24.18
N LEU A 35 15.19 -30.13 23.53
CA LEU A 35 14.58 -29.01 24.20
C LEU A 35 13.12 -29.29 24.61
N THR A 36 12.36 -29.98 23.77
CA THR A 36 10.92 -30.21 23.98
C THR A 36 10.60 -31.49 24.72
N GLY A 37 11.53 -32.46 24.70
CA GLY A 37 11.32 -33.81 25.22
C GLY A 37 10.50 -34.73 24.31
N GLU A 38 10.08 -34.29 23.16
CA GLU A 38 9.23 -35.00 22.20
C GLU A 38 9.57 -34.65 20.74
N VAL A 39 9.08 -35.46 19.82
CA VAL A 39 9.17 -35.17 18.38
C VAL A 39 7.98 -34.29 17.99
N VAL A 40 8.27 -33.08 17.57
CA VAL A 40 7.25 -32.12 17.12
C VAL A 40 7.24 -32.07 15.58
N SER A 41 6.09 -32.32 14.96
CA SER A 41 5.95 -32.21 13.51
C SER A 41 5.82 -30.76 13.08
N LYS A 42 6.34 -30.43 11.90
CA LYS A 42 6.21 -29.12 11.27
C LYS A 42 4.74 -28.70 11.12
N GLU A 43 3.90 -29.64 10.67
CA GLU A 43 2.46 -29.41 10.48
C GLU A 43 1.77 -29.00 11.78
N GLU A 44 2.04 -29.68 12.89
CA GLU A 44 1.45 -29.33 14.19
C GLU A 44 1.99 -28.01 14.73
N ALA A 45 3.30 -27.78 14.63
CA ALA A 45 3.92 -26.55 15.09
C ALA A 45 3.47 -25.31 14.28
N SER A 46 3.17 -25.46 12.98
CA SER A 46 2.64 -24.38 12.13
C SER A 46 1.28 -23.88 12.61
N LYS A 47 0.47 -24.72 13.24
CA LYS A 47 -0.84 -24.35 13.82
C LYS A 47 -0.72 -23.48 15.08
N ASN A 48 0.47 -23.39 15.65
CA ASN A 48 0.75 -22.67 16.90
C ASN A 48 1.21 -21.21 16.67
N THR A 49 1.25 -20.73 15.43
CA THR A 49 1.51 -19.33 15.16
C THR A 49 0.28 -18.49 15.52
N ILE A 50 0.49 -17.24 15.92
CA ILE A 50 -0.61 -16.28 16.18
C ILE A 50 -1.43 -16.09 14.90
N ALA A 51 -0.75 -15.95 13.77
CA ALA A 51 -1.37 -15.77 12.46
C ALA A 51 -2.33 -16.91 12.11
N TYR A 52 -1.92 -18.17 12.30
CA TYR A 52 -2.79 -19.32 12.05
C TYR A 52 -4.07 -19.26 12.87
N GLY A 53 -3.96 -18.96 14.17
CA GLY A 53 -5.10 -18.88 15.07
C GLY A 53 -6.11 -17.81 14.63
N ILE A 54 -5.65 -16.61 14.28
CA ILE A 54 -6.52 -15.52 13.84
C ILE A 54 -7.19 -15.86 12.49
N LEU A 55 -6.44 -16.37 11.54
CA LEU A 55 -6.99 -16.76 10.23
C LEU A 55 -8.01 -17.89 10.34
N ARG A 56 -7.75 -18.89 11.19
CA ARG A 56 -8.71 -19.98 11.48
C ARG A 56 -10.03 -19.43 12.05
N ASP A 57 -9.94 -18.51 13.00
CA ASP A 57 -11.13 -17.97 13.70
C ASP A 57 -12.00 -17.09 12.79
N HIS A 58 -11.46 -16.58 11.68
CA HIS A 58 -12.17 -15.74 10.69
C HIS A 58 -12.48 -16.48 9.39
N ASN A 59 -12.03 -17.72 9.25
CA ASN A 59 -12.26 -18.53 8.05
C ASN A 59 -13.64 -19.21 8.09
N THR A 60 -14.44 -18.99 7.07
CA THR A 60 -15.80 -19.57 6.94
C THR A 60 -15.86 -20.79 6.02
N SER A 61 -14.77 -21.12 5.30
CA SER A 61 -14.74 -22.25 4.36
C SER A 61 -14.66 -23.62 5.04
N GLY A 62 -14.22 -23.69 6.29
CA GLY A 62 -13.86 -24.95 6.95
C GLY A 62 -12.60 -25.63 6.39
N ASN A 63 -11.96 -25.05 5.38
CA ASN A 63 -10.72 -25.55 4.76
C ASN A 63 -9.58 -24.58 5.05
N MET A 64 -8.54 -25.05 5.72
CA MET A 64 -7.37 -24.22 6.07
C MET A 64 -6.34 -24.08 4.95
N GLU A 65 -6.51 -24.73 3.81
CA GLU A 65 -5.69 -24.49 2.62
C GLU A 65 -6.26 -23.35 1.76
N LYS A 66 -7.60 -23.25 1.70
CA LYS A 66 -8.36 -22.25 0.93
C LYS A 66 -9.30 -21.50 1.85
N LEU A 67 -8.86 -20.34 2.29
CA LEU A 67 -9.56 -19.54 3.27
C LEU A 67 -10.61 -18.63 2.62
N GLN A 68 -11.76 -18.48 3.30
CA GLN A 68 -12.81 -17.54 2.98
C GLN A 68 -13.03 -16.65 4.20
N ILE A 69 -12.32 -15.52 4.24
CA ILE A 69 -12.23 -14.65 5.40
C ILE A 69 -13.39 -13.65 5.45
N LYS A 70 -13.98 -13.49 6.64
CA LYS A 70 -14.84 -12.36 6.99
C LYS A 70 -14.14 -11.48 8.01
N PHE A 71 -14.09 -10.18 7.71
CA PHE A 71 -13.48 -9.18 8.59
C PHE A 71 -14.47 -8.67 9.63
N ASP A 72 -13.96 -8.30 10.81
CA ASP A 72 -14.78 -7.75 11.89
C ASP A 72 -15.21 -6.30 11.63
N LYS A 73 -14.34 -5.51 10.98
CA LYS A 73 -14.53 -4.07 10.75
C LYS A 73 -13.88 -3.65 9.45
N LEU A 74 -14.36 -2.53 8.87
CA LEU A 74 -13.82 -1.93 7.66
C LEU A 74 -13.43 -0.48 7.90
N THR A 75 -12.45 0.02 7.13
CA THR A 75 -12.03 1.42 7.18
C THR A 75 -11.60 1.92 5.80
N SER A 76 -11.98 3.15 5.46
CA SER A 76 -11.63 3.80 4.19
C SER A 76 -11.38 5.29 4.36
N HIS A 77 -10.73 5.89 3.39
CA HIS A 77 -10.45 7.33 3.37
C HIS A 77 -11.11 8.02 2.17
N ASP A 78 -11.06 9.36 2.18
CA ASP A 78 -11.81 10.24 1.28
C ASP A 78 -11.45 10.13 -0.22
N ILE A 79 -10.32 9.53 -0.58
CA ILE A 79 -10.03 9.25 -2.00
C ILE A 79 -10.47 7.86 -2.46
N THR A 80 -11.12 7.07 -1.60
CA THR A 80 -11.57 5.71 -1.93
C THR A 80 -13.03 5.44 -1.57
N PHE A 81 -13.56 5.98 -0.46
CA PHE A 81 -14.88 5.56 0.03
C PHE A 81 -16.02 5.91 -0.94
N VAL A 82 -15.94 7.01 -1.69
CA VAL A 82 -16.99 7.35 -2.65
C VAL A 82 -17.13 6.25 -3.71
N GLY A 83 -16.03 5.86 -4.35
CA GLY A 83 -16.01 4.78 -5.33
C GLY A 83 -16.48 3.44 -4.78
N ILE A 84 -16.04 3.09 -3.55
CA ILE A 84 -16.46 1.87 -2.87
C ILE A 84 -17.98 1.86 -2.64
N ILE A 85 -18.52 2.93 -2.08
CA ILE A 85 -19.95 3.03 -1.78
C ILE A 85 -20.78 3.08 -3.07
N GLN A 86 -20.32 3.78 -4.09
CA GLN A 86 -20.98 3.79 -5.41
C GLN A 86 -21.02 2.39 -6.03
N THR A 87 -19.91 1.62 -5.93
CA THR A 87 -19.87 0.23 -6.40
C THR A 87 -20.82 -0.65 -5.60
N ALA A 88 -20.83 -0.52 -4.27
CA ALA A 88 -21.73 -1.28 -3.40
C ALA A 88 -23.21 -0.93 -3.66
N ARG A 89 -23.53 0.35 -3.91
CA ARG A 89 -24.88 0.80 -4.29
C ARG A 89 -25.34 0.18 -5.61
N ALA A 90 -24.47 0.22 -6.62
CA ALA A 90 -24.76 -0.41 -7.91
C ALA A 90 -25.00 -1.92 -7.78
N SER A 91 -24.42 -2.54 -6.74
CA SER A 91 -24.53 -3.95 -6.41
C SER A 91 -25.65 -4.28 -5.38
N GLY A 92 -26.45 -3.30 -4.98
CA GLY A 92 -27.67 -3.53 -4.15
C GLY A 92 -27.49 -3.46 -2.64
N ILE A 93 -26.53 -2.72 -2.11
CA ILE A 93 -26.34 -2.56 -0.67
C ILE A 93 -27.54 -1.86 0.00
N GLU A 94 -27.98 -2.38 1.16
CA GLU A 94 -29.05 -1.78 1.97
C GLU A 94 -28.51 -1.15 3.27
N LYS A 95 -27.48 -1.76 3.87
CA LYS A 95 -26.81 -1.29 5.09
C LYS A 95 -25.41 -1.86 5.18
N PHE A 96 -24.54 -1.22 5.96
CA PHE A 96 -23.24 -1.78 6.29
C PHE A 96 -23.41 -2.97 7.27
N PRO A 97 -22.93 -4.17 6.91
CA PRO A 97 -23.13 -5.36 7.74
C PRO A 97 -22.20 -5.42 8.95
N VAL A 98 -21.11 -4.66 8.92
CA VAL A 98 -20.10 -4.55 9.99
C VAL A 98 -19.75 -3.08 10.17
N PRO A 99 -19.15 -2.67 11.31
CA PRO A 99 -18.68 -1.30 11.49
C PRO A 99 -17.79 -0.86 10.34
N TYR A 100 -18.14 0.24 9.69
CA TYR A 100 -17.40 0.83 8.58
C TYR A 100 -17.12 2.30 8.85
N VAL A 101 -15.84 2.66 8.90
CA VAL A 101 -15.36 4.01 9.23
C VAL A 101 -14.87 4.72 7.97
N LEU A 102 -15.41 5.90 7.73
CA LEU A 102 -15.07 6.80 6.63
C LEU A 102 -14.27 7.98 7.19
N THR A 103 -12.95 8.00 6.93
CA THR A 103 -12.04 9.01 7.49
C THR A 103 -11.58 9.98 6.40
N ASN A 104 -11.76 11.28 6.65
CA ASN A 104 -11.34 12.32 5.73
C ASN A 104 -9.94 12.84 6.11
N CYS A 105 -8.91 12.34 5.46
CA CYS A 105 -7.53 12.64 5.81
C CYS A 105 -6.56 12.78 4.63
N HIS A 106 -6.96 12.39 3.42
CA HIS A 106 -6.10 12.50 2.24
C HIS A 106 -6.29 13.83 1.51
N ASN A 107 -7.52 14.24 1.25
CA ASN A 107 -7.81 15.55 0.66
C ASN A 107 -8.02 16.64 1.70
N SER A 108 -8.69 16.35 2.79
CA SER A 108 -8.88 17.25 3.95
C SER A 108 -9.20 18.70 3.60
N LEU A 109 -10.13 18.92 2.67
CA LEU A 109 -10.52 20.24 2.15
C LEU A 109 -9.41 20.99 1.38
N CYS A 110 -8.40 20.28 0.89
CA CYS A 110 -7.32 20.86 0.10
C CYS A 110 -7.62 20.77 -1.41
N ALA A 111 -8.79 21.20 -1.84
CA ALA A 111 -9.18 21.17 -3.25
C ALA A 111 -8.30 22.08 -4.13
N VAL A 112 -8.06 21.63 -5.35
CA VAL A 112 -7.35 22.39 -6.39
C VAL A 112 -8.36 23.24 -7.18
N GLY A 113 -9.01 24.18 -6.50
CA GLY A 113 -10.04 25.05 -7.07
C GLY A 113 -11.42 24.37 -7.16
N GLY A 114 -12.39 24.86 -6.40
CA GLY A 114 -13.77 24.38 -6.39
C GLY A 114 -14.17 23.58 -5.14
N THR A 115 -15.37 23.02 -5.16
CA THR A 115 -16.01 22.36 -4.01
C THR A 115 -15.71 20.87 -3.90
N ILE A 116 -14.89 20.35 -4.77
CA ILE A 116 -14.72 18.92 -5.13
C ILE A 116 -14.44 18.02 -3.91
N ASN A 117 -13.58 18.47 -2.99
CA ASN A 117 -13.26 17.66 -1.81
C ASN A 117 -14.40 17.68 -0.78
N GLU A 118 -15.03 18.82 -0.56
CA GLU A 118 -16.16 18.91 0.35
C GLU A 118 -17.38 18.16 -0.18
N ASP A 119 -17.59 18.09 -1.49
CA ASP A 119 -18.63 17.28 -2.10
C ASP A 119 -18.44 15.79 -1.78
N ASP A 120 -17.20 15.28 -1.84
CA ASP A 120 -16.87 13.91 -1.43
C ASP A 120 -17.10 13.69 0.07
N HIS A 121 -16.77 14.67 0.90
CA HIS A 121 -17.00 14.59 2.35
C HIS A 121 -18.49 14.59 2.69
N MET A 122 -19.30 15.41 2.02
CA MET A 122 -20.76 15.41 2.20
C MET A 122 -21.40 14.11 1.72
N PHE A 123 -20.90 13.54 0.63
CA PHE A 123 -21.28 12.19 0.21
C PHE A 123 -21.00 11.17 1.34
N GLY A 124 -19.78 11.17 1.89
CA GLY A 124 -19.38 10.27 2.97
C GLY A 124 -20.26 10.40 4.22
N LEU A 125 -20.54 11.62 4.66
CA LEU A 125 -21.40 11.87 5.83
C LEU A 125 -22.83 11.34 5.60
N THR A 126 -23.41 11.64 4.45
CA THR A 126 -24.78 11.20 4.15
C THR A 126 -24.85 9.69 3.91
N ALA A 127 -23.80 9.08 3.36
CA ALA A 127 -23.69 7.63 3.23
C ALA A 127 -23.55 6.95 4.60
N ALA A 128 -22.75 7.50 5.52
CA ALA A 128 -22.64 6.99 6.88
C ALA A 128 -23.99 7.02 7.62
N LYS A 129 -24.76 8.09 7.46
CA LYS A 129 -26.12 8.21 7.99
C LYS A 129 -27.06 7.17 7.39
N LYS A 130 -27.05 7.06 6.05
CA LYS A 130 -27.96 6.17 5.32
C LYS A 130 -27.71 4.69 5.63
N TYR A 131 -26.45 4.27 5.64
CA TYR A 131 -26.08 2.85 5.73
C TYR A 131 -25.60 2.40 7.11
N GLY A 132 -25.54 3.29 8.09
CA GLY A 132 -25.16 2.93 9.46
C GLY A 132 -23.66 2.89 9.70
N GLY A 133 -22.91 3.83 9.16
CA GLY A 133 -21.46 3.94 9.31
C GLY A 133 -20.98 4.96 10.34
N VAL A 134 -19.68 5.17 10.37
CA VAL A 134 -18.98 6.19 11.17
C VAL A 134 -18.28 7.15 10.22
N TYR A 135 -18.43 8.46 10.45
CA TYR A 135 -17.80 9.49 9.65
C TYR A 135 -16.87 10.37 10.50
N VAL A 136 -15.60 10.38 10.13
CA VAL A 136 -14.56 11.18 10.78
C VAL A 136 -14.26 12.41 9.90
N PRO A 137 -14.57 13.63 10.37
CA PRO A 137 -14.36 14.85 9.60
C PRO A 137 -12.88 15.12 9.29
N PRO A 138 -12.58 16.01 8.32
CA PRO A 138 -11.22 16.45 8.03
C PRO A 138 -10.48 16.98 9.26
N HIS A 139 -9.16 16.82 9.28
CA HIS A 139 -8.24 17.33 10.29
C HIS A 139 -8.37 16.73 11.70
N GLN A 140 -9.21 15.69 11.90
CA GLN A 140 -9.37 15.04 13.20
C GLN A 140 -8.36 13.94 13.44
N ALA A 141 -8.15 13.08 12.45
CA ALA A 141 -7.16 12.00 12.51
C ALA A 141 -6.81 11.51 11.09
N VAL A 142 -5.61 10.98 10.92
CA VAL A 142 -5.34 10.12 9.77
C VAL A 142 -6.01 8.76 9.98
N ILE A 143 -6.39 8.09 8.88
CA ILE A 143 -7.19 6.86 8.91
C ILE A 143 -6.63 5.80 9.88
N HIS A 144 -5.31 5.55 9.82
CA HIS A 144 -4.71 4.48 10.63
C HIS A 144 -4.56 4.86 12.10
N GLN A 145 -4.37 6.13 12.41
CA GLN A 145 -4.35 6.57 13.81
C GLN A 145 -5.72 6.47 14.45
N PHE A 146 -6.78 6.88 13.75
CA PHE A 146 -8.13 6.69 14.23
C PHE A 146 -8.45 5.20 14.47
N ALA A 147 -8.05 4.34 13.53
CA ALA A 147 -8.25 2.91 13.67
C ALA A 147 -7.52 2.33 14.90
N ARG A 148 -6.28 2.76 15.17
CA ARG A 148 -5.53 2.36 16.36
C ARG A 148 -6.22 2.80 17.65
N GLU A 149 -6.67 4.04 17.69
CA GLU A 149 -7.32 4.63 18.86
C GLU A 149 -8.71 4.06 19.13
N MET A 150 -9.49 3.74 18.08
CA MET A 150 -10.93 3.50 18.19
C MET A 150 -11.43 2.15 17.65
N LEU A 151 -10.68 1.44 16.78
CA LEU A 151 -11.16 0.25 16.11
C LEU A 151 -10.39 -1.02 16.44
N ALA A 152 -9.07 -0.97 16.55
CA ALA A 152 -8.23 -2.15 16.75
C ALA A 152 -8.67 -2.95 17.97
N GLY A 153 -8.49 -4.27 17.95
CA GLY A 153 -8.79 -5.19 19.04
C GLY A 153 -7.99 -6.48 18.90
N GLY A 154 -7.57 -7.06 20.01
CA GLY A 154 -6.76 -8.27 20.05
C GLY A 154 -7.47 -9.47 19.42
N GLY A 155 -6.82 -10.13 18.47
CA GLY A 155 -7.36 -11.26 17.73
C GLY A 155 -8.42 -10.90 16.68
N LYS A 156 -8.63 -9.61 16.40
CA LYS A 156 -9.56 -9.12 15.38
C LYS A 156 -8.90 -9.02 14.01
N MET A 157 -9.72 -8.97 12.96
CA MET A 157 -9.31 -8.68 11.59
C MET A 157 -10.01 -7.43 11.06
N ILE A 158 -9.24 -6.53 10.45
CA ILE A 158 -9.74 -5.29 9.83
C ILE A 158 -9.28 -5.21 8.38
N LEU A 159 -10.22 -4.92 7.47
CA LEU A 159 -9.91 -4.63 6.07
C LEU A 159 -10.01 -3.13 5.81
N GLY A 160 -8.99 -2.57 5.18
CA GLY A 160 -8.97 -1.17 4.79
C GLY A 160 -8.69 -0.96 3.32
N SER A 161 -9.15 0.17 2.78
CA SER A 161 -8.88 0.56 1.40
C SER A 161 -7.54 1.27 1.21
N ASP A 162 -6.75 1.37 2.25
CA ASP A 162 -5.38 1.89 2.23
C ASP A 162 -4.37 0.77 2.48
N SER A 163 -3.26 0.77 1.75
CA SER A 163 -2.23 -0.26 1.84
C SER A 163 -1.52 -0.31 3.20
N HIS A 164 -1.49 0.80 3.95
CA HIS A 164 -0.90 0.88 5.29
C HIS A 164 -1.88 0.45 6.40
N THR A 165 -2.95 -0.24 6.06
CA THR A 165 -3.87 -0.88 7.02
C THR A 165 -3.12 -2.01 7.74
N ARG A 166 -2.38 -1.65 8.79
CA ARG A 166 -1.52 -2.50 9.61
C ARG A 166 -1.73 -2.13 11.08
N TYR A 167 -2.28 -3.04 11.86
CA TYR A 167 -2.57 -2.85 13.28
C TYR A 167 -2.09 -4.06 14.10
N GLY A 168 -1.16 -4.81 13.55
CA GLY A 168 -0.57 -6.02 14.14
C GLY A 168 0.07 -5.77 15.49
N ALA A 169 0.70 -4.62 15.67
CA ALA A 169 1.30 -4.20 16.94
C ALA A 169 0.29 -4.18 18.11
N LEU A 170 -0.99 -3.95 17.80
CA LEU A 170 -2.10 -3.95 18.77
C LEU A 170 -2.85 -5.30 18.85
N GLY A 171 -2.32 -6.32 18.20
CA GLY A 171 -2.94 -7.65 18.16
C GLY A 171 -4.06 -7.81 17.13
N THR A 172 -4.21 -6.87 16.20
CA THR A 172 -5.21 -6.91 15.14
C THR A 172 -4.55 -7.24 13.80
N MET A 173 -4.91 -8.35 13.18
CA MET A 173 -4.46 -8.65 11.83
C MET A 173 -5.24 -7.79 10.84
N ALA A 174 -4.55 -6.84 10.22
CA ALA A 174 -5.17 -5.89 9.32
C ALA A 174 -4.58 -6.00 7.91
N MET A 175 -5.44 -5.88 6.91
CA MET A 175 -5.07 -5.98 5.50
C MET A 175 -5.53 -4.75 4.74
N GLY A 176 -4.66 -4.24 3.88
CA GLY A 176 -4.97 -3.14 2.97
C GLY A 176 -5.19 -3.68 1.56
N GLU A 177 -6.39 -3.46 1.01
CA GLU A 177 -6.80 -3.96 -0.30
C GLU A 177 -7.48 -2.87 -1.13
N GLY A 178 -7.75 -3.16 -2.40
CA GLY A 178 -8.52 -2.27 -3.25
C GLY A 178 -10.01 -2.23 -2.88
N GLY A 179 -10.69 -1.20 -3.35
CA GLY A 179 -12.12 -0.97 -3.08
C GLY A 179 -13.03 -2.17 -3.29
N PRO A 180 -12.89 -2.93 -4.39
CA PRO A 180 -13.74 -4.10 -4.65
C PRO A 180 -13.71 -5.17 -3.56
N GLU A 181 -12.59 -5.37 -2.86
CA GLU A 181 -12.53 -6.32 -1.75
C GLU A 181 -13.38 -5.83 -0.55
N LEU A 182 -13.41 -4.51 -0.31
CA LEU A 182 -14.31 -3.95 0.68
C LEU A 182 -15.77 -4.08 0.26
N VAL A 183 -16.08 -3.90 -1.03
CA VAL A 183 -17.44 -4.13 -1.57
C VAL A 183 -17.91 -5.54 -1.31
N LYS A 184 -17.05 -6.56 -1.50
CA LYS A 184 -17.38 -7.96 -1.16
C LYS A 184 -17.80 -8.09 0.32
N GLN A 185 -17.05 -7.50 1.24
CA GLN A 185 -17.40 -7.52 2.65
C GLN A 185 -18.72 -6.77 2.91
N LEU A 186 -18.94 -5.60 2.29
CA LEU A 186 -20.18 -4.85 2.39
C LEU A 186 -21.41 -5.63 1.86
N LEU A 187 -21.20 -6.56 0.94
CA LEU A 187 -22.23 -7.45 0.38
C LEU A 187 -22.28 -8.82 1.09
N ASN A 188 -21.69 -8.95 2.28
CA ASN A 188 -21.61 -10.19 3.05
C ASN A 188 -20.87 -11.35 2.34
N ARG A 189 -19.99 -11.03 1.40
CA ARG A 189 -19.12 -12.01 0.74
C ARG A 189 -17.77 -12.12 1.47
N THR A 190 -16.93 -13.00 1.02
CA THR A 190 -15.66 -13.35 1.65
C THR A 190 -14.46 -12.78 0.91
N TYR A 191 -13.35 -12.71 1.63
CA TYR A 191 -12.01 -12.45 1.09
C TYR A 191 -11.31 -13.79 0.95
N ASP A 192 -11.08 -14.21 -0.30
CA ASP A 192 -10.61 -15.55 -0.61
C ASP A 192 -9.09 -15.55 -0.83
N ILE A 193 -8.39 -16.38 -0.06
CA ILE A 193 -6.94 -16.55 -0.16
C ILE A 193 -6.54 -18.00 0.12
N ASN A 194 -5.41 -18.43 -0.42
CA ASN A 194 -4.74 -19.63 0.08
C ASN A 194 -4.11 -19.32 1.45
N MET A 195 -3.96 -20.34 2.30
CA MET A 195 -3.26 -20.17 3.57
C MET A 195 -1.87 -19.57 3.33
N PRO A 196 -1.56 -18.36 3.83
CA PRO A 196 -0.28 -17.74 3.60
C PRO A 196 0.83 -18.41 4.43
N GLY A 197 2.05 -18.37 3.94
CA GLY A 197 3.22 -18.66 4.75
C GLY A 197 3.37 -17.63 5.88
N VAL A 198 4.01 -18.03 6.96
CA VAL A 198 4.28 -17.17 8.12
C VAL A 198 5.77 -17.05 8.34
N ILE A 199 6.27 -15.82 8.32
CA ILE A 199 7.68 -15.51 8.60
C ILE A 199 7.79 -14.94 10.00
N GLY A 200 8.62 -15.56 10.84
CA GLY A 200 8.94 -15.04 12.16
C GLY A 200 9.91 -13.86 12.06
N ILE A 201 9.48 -12.71 12.59
CA ILE A 201 10.37 -11.55 12.77
C ILE A 201 10.82 -11.59 14.22
N TYR A 202 11.99 -12.17 14.43
CA TYR A 202 12.53 -12.45 15.77
C TYR A 202 13.35 -11.26 16.26
N LEU A 203 12.81 -10.54 17.23
CA LEU A 203 13.46 -9.37 17.83
C LEU A 203 14.24 -9.77 19.08
N LYS A 204 15.49 -9.33 19.16
CA LYS A 204 16.32 -9.44 20.37
C LYS A 204 16.97 -8.09 20.70
N GLY A 205 17.41 -7.93 21.96
CA GLY A 205 18.03 -6.68 22.42
C GLY A 205 17.04 -5.53 22.59
N LYS A 206 17.54 -4.32 22.58
CA LYS A 206 16.78 -3.06 22.70
C LYS A 206 17.40 -1.96 21.84
N PRO A 207 16.61 -1.01 21.30
CA PRO A 207 17.16 0.10 20.53
C PRO A 207 18.10 0.96 21.39
N VAL A 208 19.20 1.40 20.79
CA VAL A 208 20.07 2.41 21.41
C VAL A 208 19.45 3.79 21.35
N LYS A 209 19.91 4.71 22.20
CA LYS A 209 19.45 6.11 22.20
C LYS A 209 19.64 6.75 20.81
N GLY A 210 18.62 7.46 20.32
CA GLY A 210 18.63 8.09 18.99
C GLY A 210 18.10 7.22 17.87
N VAL A 211 17.90 5.92 18.10
CA VAL A 211 17.27 5.00 17.15
C VAL A 211 15.76 4.95 17.37
N GLY A 212 15.00 5.15 16.32
CA GLY A 212 13.55 5.13 16.35
C GLY A 212 12.92 4.02 15.52
N PRO A 213 11.57 3.96 15.46
CA PRO A 213 10.87 2.88 14.77
C PRO A 213 11.14 2.84 13.26
N GLN A 214 11.32 4.00 12.62
CA GLN A 214 11.62 4.04 11.19
C GLN A 214 12.98 3.42 10.87
N ASP A 215 13.97 3.56 11.76
CA ASP A 215 15.29 2.94 11.56
C ASP A 215 15.19 1.41 11.53
N VAL A 216 14.44 0.83 12.47
CA VAL A 216 14.19 -0.62 12.52
C VAL A 216 13.42 -1.06 11.27
N ALA A 217 12.38 -0.33 10.90
CA ALA A 217 11.56 -0.65 9.74
C ALA A 217 12.38 -0.62 8.44
N LEU A 218 13.18 0.43 8.22
CA LEU A 218 14.02 0.55 7.03
C LEU A 218 15.09 -0.53 6.97
N ALA A 219 15.70 -0.90 8.10
CA ALA A 219 16.64 -2.01 8.14
C ALA A 219 15.98 -3.33 7.71
N ILE A 220 14.77 -3.61 8.17
CA ILE A 220 14.01 -4.82 7.77
C ILE A 220 13.66 -4.75 6.27
N ILE A 221 13.11 -3.63 5.79
CA ILE A 221 12.71 -3.47 4.38
C ILE A 221 13.91 -3.70 3.45
N GLY A 222 15.04 -3.07 3.74
CA GLY A 222 16.27 -3.22 2.96
C GLY A 222 16.79 -4.67 2.90
N ALA A 223 16.60 -5.44 3.97
CA ALA A 223 17.04 -6.83 4.04
C ALA A 223 16.12 -7.81 3.27
N VAL A 224 14.81 -7.55 3.23
CA VAL A 224 13.82 -8.55 2.76
C VAL A 224 13.25 -8.27 1.37
N PHE A 225 13.21 -6.99 0.93
CA PHE A 225 12.46 -6.58 -0.25
C PHE A 225 12.99 -7.19 -1.54
N GLU A 226 14.28 -6.98 -1.85
CA GLU A 226 14.89 -7.43 -3.11
C GLU A 226 14.76 -8.94 -3.33
N LYS A 227 14.88 -9.72 -2.27
CA LYS A 227 14.75 -11.18 -2.29
C LYS A 227 13.31 -11.68 -2.28
N GLY A 228 12.33 -10.79 -2.08
CA GLY A 228 10.92 -11.17 -1.92
C GLY A 228 10.69 -12.11 -0.73
N TYR A 229 11.51 -12.04 0.31
CA TYR A 229 11.56 -13.01 1.41
C TYR A 229 10.22 -13.16 2.13
N VAL A 230 9.49 -12.06 2.29
CA VAL A 230 8.18 -12.00 2.96
C VAL A 230 7.01 -11.77 1.98
N ASN A 231 7.25 -11.80 0.68
CA ASN A 231 6.24 -11.49 -0.32
C ASN A 231 4.98 -12.36 -0.16
N ASN A 232 3.82 -11.72 -0.06
CA ASN A 232 2.51 -12.34 0.16
C ASN A 232 2.41 -13.28 1.39
N LYS A 233 3.30 -13.14 2.36
CA LYS A 233 3.31 -13.88 3.62
C LYS A 233 2.91 -12.99 4.79
N VAL A 234 2.59 -13.59 5.92
CA VAL A 234 2.34 -12.86 7.16
C VAL A 234 3.66 -12.70 7.93
N MET A 235 3.97 -11.48 8.35
CA MET A 235 5.09 -11.19 9.24
C MET A 235 4.61 -11.27 10.69
N GLU A 236 5.10 -12.26 11.45
CA GLU A 236 4.76 -12.43 12.86
C GLU A 236 5.92 -12.01 13.75
N PHE A 237 5.75 -10.92 14.50
CA PHE A 237 6.78 -10.33 15.35
C PHE A 237 6.79 -11.00 16.72
N VAL A 238 7.89 -11.63 17.03
CA VAL A 238 8.12 -12.47 18.21
C VAL A 238 9.50 -12.22 18.81
N GLY A 239 9.83 -12.96 19.85
CA GLY A 239 11.12 -12.89 20.50
C GLY A 239 11.15 -11.94 21.70
N PRO A 240 12.23 -12.00 22.52
CA PRO A 240 12.34 -11.24 23.77
C PRO A 240 12.44 -9.73 23.57
N GLY A 241 12.97 -9.27 22.45
CA GLY A 241 13.13 -7.85 22.13
C GLY A 241 11.81 -7.09 22.02
N VAL A 242 10.70 -7.78 21.70
CA VAL A 242 9.36 -7.14 21.61
C VAL A 242 9.02 -6.40 22.91
N SER A 243 9.30 -7.00 24.08
CA SER A 243 9.00 -6.40 25.38
C SER A 243 9.80 -5.13 25.69
N ASN A 244 10.88 -4.87 24.97
CA ASN A 244 11.72 -3.68 25.13
C ASN A 244 11.21 -2.47 24.33
N LEU A 245 10.18 -2.68 23.49
CA LEU A 245 9.59 -1.64 22.65
C LEU A 245 8.27 -1.12 23.26
N SER A 246 8.08 0.22 23.26
CA SER A 246 6.79 0.81 23.59
C SER A 246 5.71 0.46 22.55
N ALA A 247 4.45 0.67 22.87
CA ALA A 247 3.35 0.49 21.92
C ALA A 247 3.54 1.38 20.67
N ASP A 248 3.86 2.66 20.85
CA ASP A 248 4.12 3.60 19.76
C ASP A 248 5.28 3.16 18.87
N PHE A 249 6.35 2.64 19.44
CA PHE A 249 7.48 2.13 18.68
C PHE A 249 7.08 0.93 17.79
N ARG A 250 6.36 -0.03 18.38
CA ARG A 250 5.84 -1.20 17.62
C ARG A 250 4.92 -0.77 16.48
N ILE A 251 4.02 0.18 16.74
CA ILE A 251 3.10 0.76 15.74
C ILE A 251 3.88 1.37 14.58
N GLY A 252 4.94 2.11 14.87
CA GLY A 252 5.79 2.74 13.85
C GLY A 252 6.53 1.74 12.98
N VAL A 253 6.98 0.62 13.54
CA VAL A 253 7.58 -0.49 12.76
C VAL A 253 6.50 -1.21 11.95
N ASP A 254 5.38 -1.55 12.57
CA ASP A 254 4.30 -2.35 12.00
C ASP A 254 3.72 -1.73 10.72
N VAL A 255 3.45 -0.42 10.73
CA VAL A 255 2.87 0.28 9.57
C VAL A 255 3.76 0.23 8.33
N MET A 256 5.07 0.18 8.53
CA MET A 256 6.04 0.11 7.45
C MET A 256 6.20 -1.29 6.83
N THR A 257 5.64 -2.33 7.45
CA THR A 257 5.67 -3.69 6.88
C THR A 257 5.01 -3.76 5.51
N THR A 258 4.10 -2.86 5.20
CA THR A 258 3.50 -2.73 3.85
C THR A 258 4.55 -2.61 2.76
N GLU A 259 5.65 -1.93 3.02
CA GLU A 259 6.72 -1.68 2.03
C GLU A 259 7.61 -2.91 1.80
N THR A 260 7.35 -4.01 2.48
CA THR A 260 8.01 -5.31 2.24
C THR A 260 7.24 -6.20 1.26
N THR A 261 6.07 -5.77 0.78
CA THR A 261 5.12 -6.57 -0.01
C THR A 261 4.50 -7.77 0.74
N CYS A 262 4.57 -7.78 2.07
CA CYS A 262 3.89 -8.81 2.86
C CYS A 262 2.36 -8.68 2.76
N LEU A 263 1.66 -9.79 3.02
CA LEU A 263 0.20 -9.82 3.03
C LEU A 263 -0.36 -9.05 4.24
N SER A 264 0.20 -9.32 5.42
CA SER A 264 -0.19 -8.69 6.68
C SER A 264 0.92 -8.84 7.72
N SER A 265 0.69 -8.27 8.90
CA SER A 265 1.58 -8.38 10.06
C SER A 265 0.77 -8.62 11.32
N ILE A 266 1.39 -9.29 12.28
CA ILE A 266 0.84 -9.52 13.61
C ILE A 266 1.98 -9.60 14.62
N TRP A 267 1.75 -9.14 15.84
CA TRP A 267 2.73 -9.15 16.92
C TRP A 267 2.19 -9.92 18.11
N ARG A 268 3.09 -10.54 18.87
CA ARG A 268 2.73 -10.95 20.21
C ARG A 268 2.39 -9.70 21.05
N THR A 269 1.42 -9.82 21.93
CA THR A 269 0.98 -8.73 22.80
C THR A 269 1.40 -8.98 24.24
N ASP A 270 1.53 -7.91 25.01
CA ASP A 270 1.96 -7.92 26.41
C ASP A 270 1.33 -6.77 27.21
N ASP A 271 1.81 -6.55 28.42
CA ASP A 271 1.30 -5.49 29.32
C ASP A 271 1.39 -4.09 28.73
N LYS A 272 2.36 -3.80 27.84
CA LYS A 272 2.45 -2.50 27.15
C LYS A 272 1.30 -2.27 26.19
N ILE A 273 0.85 -3.31 25.51
CA ILE A 273 -0.32 -3.24 24.64
C ILE A 273 -1.61 -3.19 25.47
N LYS A 274 -1.66 -3.90 26.60
CA LYS A 274 -2.75 -3.77 27.56
C LYS A 274 -2.88 -2.33 28.07
N GLU A 275 -1.77 -1.70 28.49
CA GLU A 275 -1.75 -0.29 28.89
C GLU A 275 -2.23 0.65 27.77
N PHE A 276 -1.86 0.38 26.51
CA PHE A 276 -2.37 1.15 25.36
C PHE A 276 -3.90 1.15 25.30
N TYR A 277 -4.52 -0.01 25.42
CA TYR A 277 -5.99 -0.10 25.43
C TYR A 277 -6.61 0.55 26.67
N GLU A 278 -5.98 0.43 27.84
CA GLU A 278 -6.42 1.11 29.07
C GLU A 278 -6.38 2.63 28.93
N ILE A 279 -5.30 3.20 28.38
CA ILE A 279 -5.17 4.65 28.11
C ILE A 279 -6.30 5.15 27.19
N HIS A 280 -6.70 4.32 26.20
CA HIS A 280 -7.76 4.67 25.26
C HIS A 280 -9.17 4.33 25.78
N GLY A 281 -9.32 3.88 27.04
CA GLY A 281 -10.62 3.52 27.62
C GLY A 281 -11.26 2.29 26.98
N ARG A 282 -10.45 1.35 26.49
CA ARG A 282 -10.84 0.18 25.72
C ARG A 282 -10.18 -1.11 26.24
N SER A 283 -10.10 -1.27 27.54
CA SER A 283 -9.45 -2.42 28.18
C SER A 283 -10.00 -3.77 27.73
N GLU A 284 -11.29 -3.81 27.37
CA GLU A 284 -12.00 -5.00 26.89
C GLU A 284 -11.51 -5.47 25.50
N ASP A 285 -10.89 -4.60 24.73
CA ASP A 285 -10.34 -4.93 23.40
C ASP A 285 -8.94 -5.56 23.48
N PHE A 286 -8.32 -5.57 24.65
CA PHE A 286 -7.05 -6.26 24.83
C PHE A 286 -7.23 -7.79 24.82
N LYS A 287 -6.34 -8.48 24.11
CA LYS A 287 -6.18 -9.92 24.17
C LYS A 287 -4.69 -10.25 24.20
N GLU A 288 -4.30 -11.11 25.12
CA GLU A 288 -2.94 -11.65 25.12
C GLU A 288 -2.78 -12.63 23.96
N LEU A 289 -1.81 -12.36 23.11
CA LEU A 289 -1.46 -13.18 21.94
C LEU A 289 0.00 -13.58 22.03
N ASN A 290 0.22 -14.88 22.06
CA ASN A 290 1.55 -15.49 22.04
C ASN A 290 1.53 -16.68 21.08
N PRO A 291 2.66 -17.01 20.44
CA PRO A 291 2.78 -18.31 19.77
C PRO A 291 2.65 -19.43 20.80
N GLY A 292 2.22 -20.60 20.36
CA GLY A 292 2.17 -21.79 21.22
C GLY A 292 3.58 -22.21 21.68
N LYS A 293 3.65 -23.22 22.57
CA LYS A 293 4.90 -23.68 23.17
C LYS A 293 6.00 -23.99 22.14
N VAL A 294 5.63 -24.59 21.02
CA VAL A 294 6.48 -24.78 19.84
C VAL A 294 5.73 -24.32 18.63
N ALA A 295 6.18 -23.23 18.01
CA ALA A 295 5.62 -22.70 16.76
C ALA A 295 6.63 -22.86 15.62
N TYR A 296 6.15 -23.14 14.41
CA TYR A 296 6.99 -23.23 13.22
C TYR A 296 6.74 -22.06 12.29
N TYR A 297 7.83 -21.48 11.77
CA TYR A 297 7.83 -20.41 10.80
C TYR A 297 8.53 -20.84 9.52
N ASP A 298 7.99 -20.47 8.36
CA ASP A 298 8.56 -20.81 7.04
C ASP A 298 9.88 -20.09 6.75
N GLY A 299 10.27 -19.17 7.59
CA GLY A 299 11.54 -18.46 7.58
C GLY A 299 11.64 -17.53 8.79
N ILE A 300 12.83 -17.04 9.06
CA ILE A 300 13.10 -16.11 10.16
C ILE A 300 13.87 -14.91 9.65
N VAL A 301 13.42 -13.73 10.07
CA VAL A 301 14.17 -12.48 10.03
C VAL A 301 14.60 -12.17 11.46
N GLU A 302 15.86 -12.43 11.79
CA GLU A 302 16.41 -12.10 13.09
C GLU A 302 16.87 -10.64 13.08
N VAL A 303 16.36 -9.85 14.04
CA VAL A 303 16.64 -8.42 14.20
C VAL A 303 17.35 -8.20 15.54
N ASP A 304 18.58 -7.71 15.48
CA ASP A 304 19.35 -7.34 16.66
C ASP A 304 19.18 -5.83 16.92
N LEU A 305 18.24 -5.49 17.81
CA LEU A 305 17.89 -4.11 18.09
C LEU A 305 19.07 -3.29 18.67
N ASP A 306 20.01 -3.94 19.36
CA ASP A 306 21.20 -3.26 19.90
C ASP A 306 22.14 -2.76 18.79
N LYS A 307 22.03 -3.32 17.58
CA LYS A 307 22.90 -3.02 16.42
C LYS A 307 22.27 -2.10 15.41
N ILE A 308 20.96 -1.83 15.50
CA ILE A 308 20.29 -0.90 14.58
C ILE A 308 20.88 0.48 14.74
N LYS A 309 21.23 1.09 13.61
CA LYS A 309 21.72 2.47 13.52
C LYS A 309 20.69 3.38 12.87
N PRO A 310 20.80 4.70 13.01
CA PRO A 310 19.98 5.63 12.23
C PRO A 310 20.09 5.37 10.73
N MET A 311 18.94 5.13 10.10
CA MET A 311 18.81 4.70 8.70
C MET A 311 18.28 5.81 7.81
N ILE A 312 18.57 5.71 6.52
CA ILE A 312 17.98 6.52 5.46
C ILE A 312 17.63 5.61 4.29
N ALA A 313 16.43 5.76 3.73
CA ALA A 313 16.09 5.16 2.45
C ALA A 313 16.18 6.23 1.35
N MET A 314 17.15 6.09 0.49
CA MET A 314 17.42 7.04 -0.60
C MET A 314 16.37 6.92 -1.71
N PRO A 315 16.13 7.99 -2.52
CA PRO A 315 15.18 7.92 -3.63
C PRO A 315 15.51 6.77 -4.61
N PHE A 316 14.55 6.08 -5.26
CA PHE A 316 13.11 6.35 -5.21
C PHE A 316 12.34 5.12 -4.72
N HIS A 317 12.88 4.38 -3.76
CA HIS A 317 12.20 3.23 -3.18
C HIS A 317 12.56 3.07 -1.69
N PRO A 318 11.61 2.64 -0.82
CA PRO A 318 11.89 2.43 0.61
C PRO A 318 12.96 1.36 0.90
N SER A 319 13.27 0.48 -0.05
CA SER A 319 14.33 -0.53 0.08
C SER A 319 15.74 -0.02 -0.23
N ASN A 320 15.89 1.20 -0.74
CA ASN A 320 17.19 1.81 -1.01
C ASN A 320 17.86 2.29 0.29
N THR A 321 18.15 1.39 1.19
CA THR A 321 18.54 1.70 2.57
C THR A 321 20.04 1.73 2.77
N TYR A 322 20.46 2.70 3.57
CA TYR A 322 21.81 2.87 4.09
C TYR A 322 21.71 3.31 5.55
N THR A 323 22.78 3.13 6.33
CA THR A 323 22.91 3.94 7.55
C THR A 323 23.27 5.38 7.17
N ILE A 324 22.83 6.36 7.96
CA ILE A 324 23.20 7.78 7.73
C ILE A 324 24.71 7.94 7.81
N GLU A 325 25.37 7.18 8.69
CA GLU A 325 26.83 7.13 8.82
C GLU A 325 27.51 6.69 7.52
N GLU A 326 27.00 5.64 6.86
CA GLU A 326 27.52 5.17 5.55
C GLU A 326 27.37 6.24 4.48
N VAL A 327 26.22 6.91 4.40
CA VAL A 327 26.00 7.99 3.44
C VAL A 327 27.00 9.12 3.67
N ASN A 328 27.14 9.59 4.91
CA ASN A 328 28.06 10.69 5.24
C ASN A 328 29.54 10.34 5.00
N ALA A 329 29.92 9.06 5.14
CA ALA A 329 31.27 8.59 4.90
C ALA A 329 31.62 8.37 3.42
N ASN A 330 30.62 8.15 2.55
CA ASN A 330 30.80 7.73 1.15
C ASN A 330 29.88 8.51 0.19
N LEU A 331 29.75 9.82 0.38
CA LEU A 331 28.79 10.65 -0.36
C LEU A 331 28.89 10.48 -1.89
N ASP A 332 30.09 10.63 -2.46
CA ASP A 332 30.23 10.60 -3.92
C ASP A 332 29.78 9.27 -4.53
N ASP A 333 30.21 8.15 -3.95
CA ASP A 333 29.88 6.82 -4.48
C ASP A 333 28.41 6.49 -4.31
N ILE A 334 27.83 6.76 -3.12
CA ILE A 334 26.42 6.46 -2.82
C ILE A 334 25.51 7.38 -3.65
N LEU A 335 25.77 8.68 -3.70
CA LEU A 335 24.93 9.61 -4.47
C LEU A 335 25.02 9.33 -5.98
N ALA A 336 26.18 8.96 -6.50
CA ALA A 336 26.33 8.56 -7.90
C ALA A 336 25.51 7.29 -8.22
N ASP A 337 25.51 6.29 -7.33
CA ASP A 337 24.70 5.08 -7.51
C ASP A 337 23.19 5.40 -7.41
N VAL A 338 22.77 6.25 -6.47
CA VAL A 338 21.38 6.71 -6.36
C VAL A 338 20.95 7.45 -7.62
N GLU A 339 21.75 8.39 -8.14
CA GLU A 339 21.46 9.11 -9.38
C GLU A 339 21.33 8.16 -10.58
N LYS A 340 22.22 7.18 -10.70
CA LYS A 340 22.17 6.17 -11.77
C LYS A 340 20.88 5.35 -11.73
N ARG A 341 20.47 4.90 -10.54
CA ARG A 341 19.20 4.17 -10.37
C ARG A 341 17.99 5.07 -10.61
N ALA A 342 18.06 6.33 -10.16
CA ALA A 342 17.03 7.32 -10.39
C ALA A 342 16.79 7.60 -11.88
N LEU A 343 17.84 7.75 -12.68
CA LEU A 343 17.71 7.94 -14.12
C LEU A 343 16.99 6.78 -14.82
N VAL A 344 17.19 5.54 -14.35
CA VAL A 344 16.44 4.38 -14.83
C VAL A 344 14.96 4.51 -14.45
N SER A 345 14.66 4.83 -13.21
CA SER A 345 13.27 4.98 -12.72
C SER A 345 12.53 6.15 -13.37
N LEU A 346 13.25 7.21 -13.76
CA LEU A 346 12.71 8.41 -14.41
C LEU A 346 12.70 8.31 -15.94
N ASP A 347 13.25 7.21 -16.50
CA ASP A 347 13.32 6.94 -17.95
C ASP A 347 13.93 8.12 -18.75
N GLY A 348 14.89 8.83 -18.16
CA GLY A 348 15.54 9.98 -18.78
C GLY A 348 14.62 11.19 -19.01
N ALA A 349 13.43 11.22 -18.41
CA ALA A 349 12.45 12.29 -18.62
C ALA A 349 12.93 13.67 -18.14
N VAL A 350 13.80 13.69 -17.13
CA VAL A 350 14.39 14.90 -16.55
C VAL A 350 15.80 14.62 -16.07
N ASP A 351 16.62 15.67 -16.00
CA ASP A 351 17.91 15.60 -15.33
C ASP A 351 17.72 15.55 -13.82
N TYR A 352 18.40 14.61 -13.16
CA TYR A 352 18.35 14.44 -11.73
C TYR A 352 19.74 14.38 -11.12
N SER A 353 20.01 15.20 -10.11
CA SER A 353 21.27 15.21 -9.37
C SER A 353 21.03 15.40 -7.87
N LEU A 354 21.75 14.64 -7.05
CA LEU A 354 21.87 14.83 -5.61
C LEU A 354 23.27 15.33 -5.22
N ARG A 355 24.29 15.12 -6.07
CA ARG A 355 25.66 15.55 -5.78
C ARG A 355 25.80 17.07 -5.75
N ASP A 356 24.90 17.80 -6.41
CA ASP A 356 24.84 19.26 -6.32
C ASP A 356 24.35 19.77 -4.95
N LYS A 357 23.78 18.89 -4.11
CA LYS A 357 23.41 19.17 -2.72
C LYS A 357 24.58 18.98 -1.73
N VAL A 358 25.76 18.60 -2.19
CA VAL A 358 26.93 18.46 -1.32
C VAL A 358 27.64 19.78 -1.19
N HIS A 359 27.66 20.34 0.02
CA HIS A 359 28.34 21.60 0.35
C HIS A 359 29.36 21.34 1.46
N ASP A 360 30.60 21.72 1.23
CA ASP A 360 31.71 21.53 2.18
C ASP A 360 31.88 20.07 2.66
N GLY A 361 31.63 19.10 1.76
CA GLY A 361 31.74 17.68 2.04
C GLY A 361 30.58 17.11 2.89
N LYS A 362 29.46 17.82 2.97
CA LYS A 362 28.25 17.41 3.69
C LYS A 362 27.02 17.49 2.79
N LEU A 363 26.12 16.52 2.92
CA LEU A 363 24.85 16.51 2.21
C LEU A 363 23.87 17.48 2.86
N TYR A 364 23.39 18.45 2.08
CA TYR A 364 22.37 19.40 2.47
C TYR A 364 20.99 18.91 2.07
N VAL A 365 19.99 19.14 2.92
CA VAL A 365 18.59 18.80 2.76
C VAL A 365 17.76 20.07 2.74
N ASP A 366 16.84 20.21 1.79
CA ASP A 366 16.03 21.42 1.64
C ASP A 366 14.78 21.43 2.55
N GLN A 367 14.26 20.24 2.88
CA GLN A 367 13.01 20.12 3.63
C GLN A 367 13.01 18.88 4.53
N GLY A 368 12.49 19.04 5.76
CA GLY A 368 12.15 17.94 6.65
C GLY A 368 10.64 17.88 6.91
N ILE A 369 10.08 16.66 6.96
CA ILE A 369 8.66 16.44 7.28
C ILE A 369 8.53 15.27 8.25
N ILE A 370 7.76 15.46 9.33
CA ILE A 370 7.35 14.42 10.26
C ILE A 370 5.83 14.32 10.16
N ALA A 371 5.30 13.25 9.53
CA ALA A 371 3.90 13.22 9.17
C ALA A 371 3.31 11.81 9.11
N GLY A 372 1.99 11.76 9.05
CA GLY A 372 1.20 10.58 8.75
C GLY A 372 1.18 9.53 9.84
N CYS A 373 0.75 8.34 9.45
CA CYS A 373 0.58 7.20 10.35
C CYS A 373 1.90 6.60 10.85
N ALA A 374 3.03 6.88 10.17
CA ALA A 374 4.36 6.44 10.58
C ALA A 374 5.06 7.48 11.48
N GLY A 375 5.12 8.76 11.03
CA GLY A 375 5.89 9.80 11.71
C GLY A 375 5.11 10.59 12.75
N GLY A 376 3.80 10.77 12.59
CA GLY A 376 2.96 11.65 13.40
C GLY A 376 2.56 11.12 14.77
N GLY A 377 3.14 10.02 15.24
CA GLY A 377 2.90 9.44 16.56
C GLY A 377 3.41 10.33 17.71
N TYR A 378 2.81 10.15 18.87
CA TYR A 378 3.10 10.96 20.05
C TYR A 378 4.58 10.91 20.47
N GLU A 379 5.14 9.72 20.62
CA GLU A 379 6.54 9.55 21.05
C GLU A 379 7.54 10.11 20.02
N ASN A 380 7.27 9.95 18.72
CA ASN A 380 8.13 10.49 17.67
C ASN A 380 8.21 12.02 17.73
N ILE A 381 7.07 12.68 17.91
CA ILE A 381 7.04 14.16 17.96
C ILE A 381 7.65 14.68 19.26
N CYS A 382 7.40 14.02 20.40
CA CYS A 382 8.07 14.37 21.67
C CYS A 382 9.59 14.22 21.56
N ALA A 383 10.07 13.13 20.96
CA ALA A 383 11.51 12.91 20.77
C ALA A 383 12.12 13.99 19.86
N ALA A 384 11.44 14.35 18.77
CA ALA A 384 11.87 15.44 17.90
C ALA A 384 11.89 16.78 18.61
N ALA A 385 10.88 17.09 19.43
CA ALA A 385 10.82 18.30 20.25
C ALA A 385 11.97 18.36 21.27
N ASN A 386 12.30 17.23 21.91
CA ASN A 386 13.44 17.16 22.84
C ASN A 386 14.77 17.48 22.16
N ILE A 387 14.99 16.97 20.94
CA ILE A 387 16.21 17.23 20.16
C ILE A 387 16.29 18.70 19.73
N LEU A 388 15.17 19.28 19.35
CA LEU A 388 15.08 20.66 18.83
C LEU A 388 14.96 21.72 19.92
N LYS A 389 14.69 21.36 21.17
CA LYS A 389 14.49 22.32 22.25
C LYS A 389 15.64 23.28 22.41
N GLY A 390 15.36 24.58 22.26
CA GLY A 390 16.37 25.63 22.32
C GLY A 390 17.26 25.77 21.08
N ALA A 391 17.06 24.95 20.05
CA ALA A 391 17.75 25.07 18.76
C ALA A 391 16.99 26.00 17.80
N SER A 392 17.61 26.28 16.65
CA SER A 392 17.00 26.97 15.51
C SER A 392 17.24 26.17 14.26
N ILE A 393 16.23 26.01 13.42
CA ILE A 393 16.38 25.37 12.09
C ILE A 393 17.05 26.31 11.07
N GLY A 394 17.36 27.55 11.48
CA GLY A 394 17.96 28.57 10.61
C GLY A 394 16.92 29.44 9.91
N SER A 395 17.41 30.41 9.13
CA SER A 395 16.61 31.34 8.33
C SER A 395 16.90 31.21 6.83
N ASP A 396 17.52 30.11 6.43
CA ASP A 396 17.86 29.79 5.06
C ASP A 396 16.82 28.87 4.42
N GLU A 397 17.16 28.13 3.41
CA GLU A 397 16.22 27.32 2.59
C GLU A 397 15.55 26.19 3.36
N PHE A 398 16.22 25.59 4.36
CA PHE A 398 15.68 24.46 5.09
C PHE A 398 14.39 24.79 5.81
N THR A 399 13.37 23.94 5.65
CA THR A 399 12.07 24.03 6.34
C THR A 399 11.74 22.73 7.06
N LEU A 400 10.96 22.81 8.13
CA LEU A 400 10.45 21.65 8.88
C LEU A 400 8.94 21.76 9.11
N SER A 401 8.18 20.76 8.66
CA SER A 401 6.74 20.63 8.96
C SER A 401 6.48 19.39 9.80
N VAL A 402 5.62 19.53 10.80
CA VAL A 402 5.22 18.47 11.74
C VAL A 402 3.71 18.31 11.73
N TYR A 403 3.23 17.11 11.52
CA TYR A 403 1.81 16.75 11.46
C TYR A 403 1.48 15.67 12.50
N PRO A 404 0.95 16.02 13.67
CA PRO A 404 0.42 15.02 14.60
C PRO A 404 -0.64 14.15 13.91
N ALA A 405 -0.62 12.85 14.16
CA ALA A 405 -1.46 11.89 13.44
C ALA A 405 -2.96 11.97 13.84
N SER A 406 -3.27 12.59 14.97
CA SER A 406 -4.65 12.84 15.40
C SER A 406 -4.74 14.08 16.27
N THR A 407 -5.96 14.63 16.39
CA THR A 407 -6.22 15.77 17.28
C THR A 407 -5.99 15.42 18.75
N PRO A 408 -6.35 14.23 19.28
CA PRO A 408 -5.96 13.85 20.65
C PRO A 408 -4.45 13.90 20.90
N ILE A 409 -3.63 13.42 19.94
CA ILE A 409 -2.16 13.55 20.03
C ILE A 409 -1.75 15.02 20.02
N TYR A 410 -2.30 15.80 19.09
CA TYR A 410 -2.00 17.23 18.98
C TYR A 410 -2.29 18.00 20.26
N MET A 411 -3.47 17.74 20.86
CA MET A 411 -3.87 18.36 22.13
C MET A 411 -2.91 18.03 23.26
N GLU A 412 -2.45 16.78 23.36
CA GLU A 412 -1.50 16.37 24.40
C GLU A 412 -0.13 17.03 24.20
N LEU A 413 0.33 17.16 22.94
CA LEU A 413 1.56 17.87 22.60
C LEU A 413 1.48 19.38 22.89
N VAL A 414 0.28 19.97 22.79
CA VAL A 414 0.03 21.37 23.23
C VAL A 414 0.13 21.47 24.76
N LYS A 415 -0.54 20.55 25.48
CA LYS A 415 -0.58 20.54 26.94
C LYS A 415 0.80 20.34 27.59
N ASN A 416 1.65 19.49 26.98
CA ASN A 416 2.99 19.21 27.53
C ASN A 416 4.08 20.19 27.06
N GLY A 417 3.75 21.15 26.18
CA GLY A 417 4.66 22.17 25.69
C GLY A 417 5.49 21.78 24.44
N ALA A 418 5.41 20.55 23.95
CA ALA A 418 6.19 20.10 22.78
C ALA A 418 5.90 20.92 21.52
N VAL A 419 4.65 21.32 21.32
CA VAL A 419 4.26 22.21 20.19
C VAL A 419 4.96 23.56 20.30
N ALA A 420 5.00 24.16 21.49
CA ALA A 420 5.67 25.44 21.71
C ALA A 420 7.18 25.31 21.48
N ASP A 421 7.80 24.25 21.99
CA ASP A 421 9.23 23.98 21.77
C ASP A 421 9.56 23.86 20.27
N LEU A 422 8.73 23.15 19.50
CA LEU A 422 8.88 23.04 18.03
C LEU A 422 8.71 24.39 17.31
N MET A 423 7.66 25.12 17.62
CA MET A 423 7.37 26.41 16.98
C MET A 423 8.48 27.43 17.21
N GLN A 424 9.07 27.45 18.40
CA GLN A 424 10.18 28.35 18.74
C GLN A 424 11.43 28.09 17.88
N THR A 425 11.62 26.87 17.38
CA THR A 425 12.75 26.53 16.49
C THR A 425 12.57 27.04 15.07
N GLY A 426 11.34 27.42 14.67
CA GLY A 426 10.96 27.75 13.31
C GLY A 426 10.18 26.63 12.59
N ALA A 427 9.91 25.51 13.24
CA ALA A 427 9.10 24.43 12.67
C ALA A 427 7.61 24.86 12.58
N ILE A 428 6.93 24.34 11.56
CA ILE A 428 5.50 24.56 11.33
C ILE A 428 4.74 23.33 11.83
N VAL A 429 3.84 23.49 12.81
CA VAL A 429 3.00 22.41 13.31
C VAL A 429 1.61 22.54 12.69
N LYS A 430 1.14 21.47 12.08
CA LYS A 430 -0.13 21.41 11.31
C LYS A 430 -1.06 20.34 11.90
N THR A 431 -2.29 20.28 11.41
CA THR A 431 -3.30 19.28 11.81
C THR A 431 -3.10 17.94 11.12
N ALA A 432 -3.81 16.90 11.55
CA ALA A 432 -3.77 15.57 10.96
C ALA A 432 -4.16 15.60 9.46
N PHE A 433 -3.23 15.19 8.62
CA PHE A 433 -3.39 15.22 7.17
C PHE A 433 -2.39 14.28 6.49
N CYS A 434 -2.84 13.44 5.56
CA CYS A 434 -1.99 12.52 4.84
C CYS A 434 -1.30 13.14 3.61
N GLY A 435 -1.66 14.35 3.21
CA GLY A 435 -1.19 15.01 2.00
C GLY A 435 0.32 14.92 1.74
N PRO A 436 1.18 15.21 2.72
CA PRO A 436 2.64 15.12 2.54
C PRO A 436 3.15 13.70 2.23
N CYS A 437 2.40 12.66 2.59
CA CYS A 437 2.81 11.28 2.34
C CYS A 437 2.61 10.85 0.88
N PHE A 438 1.83 11.59 0.08
CA PHE A 438 1.51 11.20 -1.30
C PHE A 438 1.53 12.38 -2.32
N GLY A 439 2.15 13.50 -1.98
CA GLY A 439 2.36 14.61 -2.90
C GLY A 439 1.20 15.59 -3.03
N ALA A 440 0.32 15.67 -2.04
CA ALA A 440 -0.80 16.63 -2.00
C ALA A 440 -0.62 17.75 -0.96
N GLY A 441 0.56 17.89 -0.38
CA GLY A 441 0.88 18.95 0.58
C GLY A 441 2.37 19.06 0.83
N ASP A 442 2.83 20.26 1.19
CA ASP A 442 4.25 20.59 1.42
C ASP A 442 5.15 20.18 0.24
N THR A 443 4.70 20.46 -0.98
CA THR A 443 5.50 20.22 -2.19
C THR A 443 6.72 21.17 -2.16
N PRO A 444 7.95 20.62 -2.23
CA PRO A 444 9.16 21.45 -2.19
C PRO A 444 9.44 22.11 -3.55
N ALA A 445 10.45 22.97 -3.57
CA ALA A 445 10.92 23.59 -4.81
C ALA A 445 11.45 22.55 -5.83
N ASN A 446 11.56 22.96 -7.09
CA ASN A 446 12.19 22.12 -8.11
C ASN A 446 13.63 21.77 -7.72
N ASN A 447 14.05 20.52 -7.98
CA ASN A 447 15.34 19.96 -7.61
C ASN A 447 15.62 19.92 -6.08
N ALA A 448 14.61 20.09 -5.23
CA ALA A 448 14.78 19.98 -3.79
C ALA A 448 14.93 18.53 -3.32
N PHE A 449 15.65 18.33 -2.24
CA PHE A 449 15.79 17.07 -1.55
C PHE A 449 15.10 17.14 -0.18
N SER A 450 14.04 16.32 -0.01
CA SER A 450 13.21 16.28 1.20
C SER A 450 13.49 15.00 1.99
N ILE A 451 13.63 15.12 3.30
CA ILE A 451 13.68 13.96 4.21
C ILE A 451 12.36 13.85 4.98
N ARG A 452 11.77 12.66 5.01
CA ARG A 452 10.45 12.47 5.60
C ARG A 452 10.37 11.26 6.50
N HIS A 453 9.80 11.43 7.67
CA HIS A 453 9.22 10.31 8.40
C HIS A 453 7.78 10.14 7.93
N SER A 454 7.66 9.47 6.82
CA SER A 454 6.43 9.06 6.17
C SER A 454 6.63 7.64 5.64
N THR A 455 5.78 7.15 4.75
CA THR A 455 5.80 5.73 4.39
C THR A 455 6.51 5.42 3.08
N ARG A 456 6.56 6.36 2.12
CA ARG A 456 7.07 6.11 0.77
C ARG A 456 7.86 7.27 0.19
N ASN A 457 8.81 6.92 -0.69
CA ASN A 457 9.66 7.86 -1.41
C ASN A 457 9.75 7.54 -2.90
N PHE A 458 8.69 6.99 -3.49
CA PHE A 458 8.59 6.75 -4.93
C PHE A 458 8.75 8.06 -5.73
N PRO A 459 9.08 7.99 -7.05
CA PRO A 459 9.14 9.18 -7.89
C PRO A 459 7.88 10.04 -7.76
N ASN A 460 8.04 11.35 -7.69
CA ASN A 460 6.97 12.35 -7.58
C ASN A 460 6.11 12.27 -6.31
N ARG A 461 6.54 11.51 -5.32
CA ARG A 461 5.82 11.35 -4.05
C ARG A 461 5.74 12.65 -3.23
N GLU A 462 6.59 13.59 -3.52
CA GLU A 462 6.62 14.94 -2.96
C GLU A 462 5.72 15.94 -3.71
N GLY A 463 5.21 15.59 -4.91
CA GLY A 463 4.27 16.37 -5.69
C GLY A 463 4.82 17.02 -6.96
N SER A 464 6.11 16.79 -7.33
CA SER A 464 6.65 17.26 -8.61
C SER A 464 5.96 16.60 -9.80
N LYS A 465 5.96 17.28 -10.95
CA LYS A 465 5.30 16.84 -12.19
C LYS A 465 6.32 16.76 -13.33
N LEU A 466 6.78 15.55 -13.64
CA LEU A 466 7.78 15.30 -14.68
C LEU A 466 7.38 15.86 -16.04
N GLN A 467 6.11 15.76 -16.41
CA GLN A 467 5.57 16.31 -17.66
C GLN A 467 5.70 17.84 -17.77
N ASN A 468 5.92 18.52 -16.64
CA ASN A 468 6.17 19.97 -16.58
C ASN A 468 7.68 20.28 -16.38
N GLY A 469 8.56 19.30 -16.54
CA GLY A 469 10.00 19.45 -16.30
C GLY A 469 10.39 19.58 -14.83
N GLN A 470 9.50 19.23 -13.92
CA GLN A 470 9.75 19.30 -12.48
C GLN A 470 10.33 17.99 -11.97
N ILE A 471 11.27 18.08 -11.03
CA ILE A 471 11.78 16.96 -10.26
C ILE A 471 12.09 17.42 -8.84
N SER A 472 11.73 16.63 -7.87
CA SER A 472 12.21 16.67 -6.49
C SER A 472 12.32 15.25 -6.00
N SER A 473 12.91 15.04 -4.84
CA SER A 473 13.09 13.70 -4.32
C SER A 473 12.87 13.62 -2.81
N VAL A 474 12.48 12.43 -2.37
CA VAL A 474 12.27 12.13 -0.96
C VAL A 474 13.21 11.01 -0.53
N ALA A 475 13.85 11.19 0.61
CA ALA A 475 14.41 10.09 1.38
C ALA A 475 13.59 9.86 2.65
N LEU A 476 13.49 8.61 3.11
CA LEU A 476 12.80 8.28 4.36
C LEU A 476 13.79 8.22 5.51
N MET A 477 13.44 8.85 6.63
CA MET A 477 14.24 8.85 7.85
C MET A 477 13.34 8.84 9.09
N ASP A 478 13.91 8.47 10.24
CA ASP A 478 13.22 8.60 11.52
C ASP A 478 13.09 10.07 11.96
N ALA A 479 12.00 10.40 12.65
CA ALA A 479 11.73 11.74 13.17
C ALA A 479 12.89 12.31 14.02
N ARG A 480 13.60 11.44 14.74
CA ARG A 480 14.74 11.84 15.58
C ARG A 480 15.92 12.35 14.73
N SER A 481 16.25 11.64 13.67
CA SER A 481 17.32 12.06 12.74
C SER A 481 16.90 13.23 11.85
N ILE A 482 15.60 13.37 11.54
CA ILE A 482 15.06 14.57 10.90
C ILE A 482 15.24 15.78 11.83
N ALA A 483 14.91 15.63 13.11
CA ALA A 483 15.12 16.69 14.09
C ALA A 483 16.60 17.04 14.28
N ALA A 484 17.50 16.05 14.31
CA ALA A 484 18.94 16.27 14.38
C ALA A 484 19.47 17.03 13.13
N THR A 485 18.99 16.67 11.94
CA THR A 485 19.30 17.37 10.69
C THR A 485 18.77 18.82 10.72
N ALA A 486 17.56 19.02 11.22
CA ALA A 486 16.97 20.35 11.41
C ALA A 486 17.78 21.21 12.39
N ALA A 487 18.19 20.65 13.53
CA ALA A 487 19.05 21.33 14.50
C ALA A 487 20.40 21.72 13.90
N ASN A 488 20.89 20.96 12.95
CA ASN A 488 22.09 21.24 12.15
C ASN A 488 21.78 22.02 10.84
N LYS A 489 20.65 22.72 10.80
CA LYS A 489 20.24 23.64 9.73
C LYS A 489 20.20 23.02 8.33
N GLY A 490 19.74 21.78 8.24
CA GLY A 490 19.58 21.05 6.97
C GLY A 490 20.74 20.12 6.60
N TYR A 491 21.85 20.11 7.32
CA TYR A 491 22.93 19.16 7.06
C TYR A 491 22.62 17.78 7.64
N LEU A 492 22.65 16.76 6.81
CA LEU A 492 22.27 15.38 7.16
C LEU A 492 23.04 14.89 8.40
N THR A 493 22.30 14.62 9.48
CA THR A 493 22.85 14.29 10.80
C THR A 493 22.06 13.13 11.43
N PRO A 494 22.72 12.05 11.86
CA PRO A 494 22.05 10.98 12.61
C PRO A 494 21.73 11.46 14.03
N ALA A 495 20.60 11.00 14.59
CA ALA A 495 20.18 11.39 15.94
C ALA A 495 21.14 10.92 17.04
N THR A 496 21.96 9.92 16.77
CA THR A 496 23.02 9.44 17.70
C THR A 496 24.15 10.44 17.92
N ASP A 497 24.28 11.45 17.05
CA ASP A 497 25.30 12.51 17.17
C ASP A 497 24.81 13.72 17.98
N VAL A 498 23.56 13.69 18.46
CA VAL A 498 22.97 14.82 19.19
C VAL A 498 22.63 14.40 20.62
N GLU A 499 23.08 15.18 21.59
CA GLU A 499 22.69 15.03 22.98
C GLU A 499 21.31 15.66 23.23
N ALA A 500 20.35 14.85 23.66
CA ALA A 500 19.00 15.27 23.99
C ALA A 500 18.41 14.45 25.12
N SER A 501 17.35 14.94 25.76
CA SER A 501 16.61 14.18 26.76
C SER A 501 15.87 13.00 26.13
N ASP A 502 15.86 11.84 26.80
CA ASP A 502 15.07 10.66 26.41
C ASP A 502 13.68 10.67 27.03
N PHE A 503 13.42 11.62 27.90
CA PHE A 503 12.17 11.66 28.66
C PHE A 503 11.00 11.99 27.73
N ILE A 504 10.03 11.08 27.66
CA ILE A 504 8.76 11.27 27.00
C ILE A 504 7.66 11.34 28.08
N PRO A 505 6.93 12.46 28.19
CA PRO A 505 5.80 12.54 29.12
C PRO A 505 4.76 11.45 28.85
N LYS A 506 4.12 10.94 29.90
CA LYS A 506 3.06 9.94 29.75
C LYS A 506 1.93 10.49 28.87
N TYR A 507 1.48 9.70 27.90
CA TYR A 507 0.36 10.05 27.04
C TYR A 507 -0.98 9.91 27.76
N HIS A 508 -1.87 10.89 27.55
CA HIS A 508 -3.25 10.87 28.02
C HIS A 508 -4.17 11.06 26.80
N PHE A 509 -5.00 10.07 26.54
CA PHE A 509 -5.97 10.14 25.46
C PHE A 509 -7.21 10.91 25.88
N ASP A 510 -7.44 12.07 25.26
CA ASP A 510 -8.64 12.89 25.46
C ASP A 510 -9.58 12.70 24.26
N LYS A 511 -10.66 11.96 24.48
CA LYS A 511 -11.65 11.62 23.46
C LYS A 511 -12.64 12.76 23.17
N THR A 512 -12.64 13.85 23.92
CA THR A 512 -13.66 14.91 23.86
C THR A 512 -13.88 15.43 22.44
N ILE A 513 -12.81 15.65 21.66
CA ILE A 513 -12.96 16.15 20.30
C ILE A 513 -13.68 15.14 19.38
N TYR A 514 -13.44 13.85 19.59
CA TYR A 514 -14.15 12.81 18.82
C TYR A 514 -15.63 12.77 19.20
N ASP A 515 -15.96 12.84 20.48
CA ASP A 515 -17.35 12.89 20.95
C ASP A 515 -18.11 14.12 20.41
N ASN A 516 -17.40 15.23 20.18
CA ASN A 516 -17.99 16.46 19.65
C ASN A 516 -18.11 16.51 18.13
N ARG A 517 -17.28 15.78 17.38
CA ARG A 517 -17.16 15.99 15.94
C ARG A 517 -17.41 14.77 15.08
N ILE A 518 -17.24 13.57 15.57
CA ILE A 518 -17.43 12.35 14.79
C ILE A 518 -18.90 11.99 14.78
N PHE A 519 -19.45 11.74 13.57
CA PHE A 519 -20.75 11.12 13.44
C PHE A 519 -20.62 9.60 13.56
N ASP A 520 -21.30 9.03 14.53
CA ASP A 520 -21.37 7.58 14.74
C ASP A 520 -22.83 7.14 14.79
N SER A 521 -23.25 6.43 13.76
CA SER A 521 -24.63 5.88 13.65
C SER A 521 -24.91 4.76 14.66
N LYS A 522 -23.90 4.25 15.37
CA LYS A 522 -24.00 3.03 16.20
C LYS A 522 -24.52 1.81 15.44
N GLY A 523 -24.22 1.73 14.13
CA GLY A 523 -24.67 0.65 13.25
C GLY A 523 -26.15 0.74 12.85
N VAL A 524 -26.83 1.86 13.14
CA VAL A 524 -28.22 2.09 12.77
C VAL A 524 -28.29 2.80 11.42
N ALA A 525 -28.82 2.12 10.41
CA ALA A 525 -29.08 2.68 9.10
C ALA A 525 -30.37 3.51 9.08
N ASP A 526 -30.38 4.62 8.37
CA ASP A 526 -31.56 5.45 8.08
C ASP A 526 -31.82 5.50 6.58
N PRO A 527 -32.68 4.62 6.02
CA PRO A 527 -32.98 4.60 4.59
C PRO A 527 -33.57 5.90 4.03
N SER A 528 -34.16 6.74 4.90
CA SER A 528 -34.78 8.02 4.49
C SER A 528 -33.76 9.09 4.12
N VAL A 529 -32.50 8.93 4.51
CA VAL A 529 -31.44 9.89 4.18
C VAL A 529 -31.15 9.84 2.68
N GLU A 530 -31.16 11.00 2.04
CA GLU A 530 -30.70 11.15 0.67
C GLU A 530 -29.18 11.41 0.64
N ILE A 531 -28.48 10.67 -0.23
CA ILE A 531 -27.06 10.88 -0.42
C ILE A 531 -26.83 12.16 -1.23
N GLN A 532 -25.91 12.99 -0.75
CA GLN A 532 -25.52 14.21 -1.46
C GLN A 532 -24.44 13.90 -2.50
N PHE A 533 -24.71 14.28 -3.74
CA PHE A 533 -23.79 14.18 -4.87
C PHE A 533 -23.28 15.56 -5.28
N GLY A 534 -21.96 15.69 -5.38
CA GLY A 534 -21.37 16.86 -6.05
C GLY A 534 -21.23 16.64 -7.56
N PRO A 535 -20.98 17.71 -8.33
CA PRO A 535 -20.86 17.62 -9.80
C PRO A 535 -19.76 16.68 -10.30
N ASN A 536 -18.71 16.47 -9.50
CA ASN A 536 -17.59 15.59 -9.84
C ASN A 536 -17.88 14.10 -9.53
N ILE A 537 -18.89 13.79 -8.73
CA ILE A 537 -19.20 12.41 -8.38
C ILE A 537 -20.00 11.79 -9.53
N LYS A 538 -19.43 10.77 -10.18
CA LYS A 538 -20.01 10.10 -11.34
C LYS A 538 -20.19 8.62 -11.09
N ASP A 539 -21.21 8.05 -11.74
CA ASP A 539 -21.41 6.60 -11.76
C ASP A 539 -20.36 5.91 -12.64
N TRP A 540 -20.19 4.62 -12.40
CA TRP A 540 -19.38 3.77 -13.26
C TRP A 540 -20.01 3.65 -14.65
N PRO A 541 -19.22 3.66 -15.74
CA PRO A 541 -19.74 3.32 -17.06
C PRO A 541 -20.18 1.85 -17.10
N GLU A 542 -21.06 1.52 -18.02
CA GLU A 542 -21.40 0.13 -18.29
C GLU A 542 -20.18 -0.65 -18.78
N MET A 543 -20.08 -1.91 -18.38
CA MET A 543 -18.97 -2.80 -18.69
C MET A 543 -19.48 -4.10 -19.28
N SER A 544 -18.92 -4.47 -20.45
CA SER A 544 -19.32 -5.67 -21.19
C SER A 544 -18.79 -6.94 -20.54
N ALA A 545 -19.54 -8.03 -20.67
CA ALA A 545 -19.08 -9.36 -20.30
C ALA A 545 -17.87 -9.81 -21.15
N LEU A 546 -17.10 -10.77 -20.63
CA LEU A 546 -15.98 -11.34 -21.37
C LEU A 546 -16.45 -11.93 -22.70
N PRO A 547 -15.91 -11.51 -23.86
CA PRO A 547 -16.29 -12.03 -25.16
C PRO A 547 -15.79 -13.48 -25.36
N GLN A 548 -16.31 -14.15 -26.37
CA GLN A 548 -15.85 -15.48 -26.75
C GLN A 548 -14.38 -15.45 -27.19
N ASN A 549 -14.07 -14.56 -28.12
CA ASN A 549 -12.72 -14.32 -28.64
C ASN A 549 -12.28 -12.90 -28.29
N MET A 550 -10.98 -12.68 -28.14
CA MET A 550 -10.45 -11.38 -27.76
C MET A 550 -9.28 -10.99 -28.65
N LEU A 551 -9.30 -9.74 -29.11
CA LEU A 551 -8.20 -9.11 -29.83
C LEU A 551 -7.68 -7.96 -28.96
N LEU A 552 -6.43 -8.05 -28.52
CA LEU A 552 -5.77 -7.08 -27.65
C LEU A 552 -4.71 -6.30 -28.42
N LYS A 553 -4.76 -4.96 -28.37
CA LYS A 553 -3.63 -4.13 -28.79
C LYS A 553 -2.75 -3.84 -27.57
N VAL A 554 -1.45 -4.06 -27.70
CA VAL A 554 -0.47 -3.64 -26.70
C VAL A 554 -0.29 -2.13 -26.84
N VAL A 555 -0.69 -1.37 -25.81
CA VAL A 555 -0.69 0.10 -25.85
C VAL A 555 0.32 0.74 -24.92
N SER A 556 1.02 -0.08 -24.14
CA SER A 556 2.18 0.33 -23.32
C SER A 556 3.07 -0.87 -23.04
N GLU A 557 4.37 -0.65 -23.00
CA GLU A 557 5.41 -1.67 -22.77
C GLU A 557 6.43 -1.11 -21.78
N ILE A 558 6.44 -1.64 -20.55
CA ILE A 558 7.22 -1.12 -19.42
C ILE A 558 8.24 -2.17 -18.99
N HIS A 559 9.52 -1.83 -19.10
CA HIS A 559 10.63 -2.75 -18.81
C HIS A 559 11.30 -2.51 -17.46
N ASP A 560 10.82 -1.53 -16.65
CA ASP A 560 11.37 -1.32 -15.33
C ASP A 560 11.20 -2.59 -14.48
N PRO A 561 12.18 -2.90 -13.61
CA PRO A 561 12.12 -4.08 -12.76
C PRO A 561 10.85 -4.16 -11.91
N VAL A 562 10.32 -3.02 -11.49
CA VAL A 562 9.07 -2.87 -10.72
C VAL A 562 8.33 -1.65 -11.24
N THR A 563 7.02 -1.77 -11.46
CA THR A 563 6.13 -0.64 -11.77
C THR A 563 5.19 -0.42 -10.60
N THR A 564 5.24 0.78 -10.02
CA THR A 564 4.42 1.12 -8.86
C THR A 564 2.99 1.47 -9.26
N THR A 565 2.07 1.38 -8.30
CA THR A 565 0.70 1.87 -8.51
C THR A 565 0.64 3.38 -8.70
N ASP A 566 1.64 4.14 -8.24
CA ASP A 566 1.76 5.59 -8.49
C ASP A 566 2.14 5.91 -9.93
N GLU A 567 2.86 5.01 -10.61
CA GLU A 567 3.15 5.13 -12.05
C GLU A 567 1.95 4.72 -12.91
N LEU A 568 1.19 3.71 -12.46
CA LEU A 568 -0.03 3.27 -13.14
C LEU A 568 -1.15 4.31 -13.07
N ILE A 569 -1.31 4.94 -11.91
CA ILE A 569 -2.23 6.07 -11.70
C ILE A 569 -1.62 7.03 -10.66
N PRO A 570 -1.26 8.25 -11.05
CA PRO A 570 -0.61 9.20 -10.15
C PRO A 570 -1.41 9.46 -8.87
N SER A 571 -0.70 9.68 -7.74
CA SER A 571 -1.35 10.09 -6.49
C SER A 571 -1.64 11.60 -6.47
N GLY A 572 -1.25 12.31 -5.50
CA GLY A 572 -1.34 13.76 -5.29
C GLY A 572 -2.30 14.54 -6.20
N GLU A 573 -1.87 14.83 -7.41
CA GLU A 573 -2.61 15.66 -8.38
C GLU A 573 -3.96 15.09 -8.82
N THR A 574 -4.18 13.80 -8.69
CA THR A 574 -5.43 13.13 -9.08
C THR A 574 -6.34 12.82 -7.91
N SER A 575 -5.92 13.11 -6.69
CA SER A 575 -6.65 12.71 -5.47
C SER A 575 -8.07 13.30 -5.44
N SER A 576 -8.26 14.52 -5.91
CA SER A 576 -9.56 15.20 -5.98
C SER A 576 -10.51 14.66 -7.06
N TYR A 577 -10.04 13.83 -7.98
CA TYR A 577 -10.84 13.30 -9.09
C TYR A 577 -11.23 11.81 -8.92
N ARG A 578 -10.94 11.23 -7.77
CA ARG A 578 -11.16 9.79 -7.49
C ARG A 578 -12.63 9.36 -7.52
N SER A 579 -13.54 10.31 -7.38
CA SER A 579 -15.00 10.09 -7.45
C SER A 579 -15.56 10.16 -8.87
N ASN A 580 -14.71 10.34 -9.88
CA ASN A 580 -15.09 10.43 -11.29
C ASN A 580 -14.27 9.42 -12.11
N PRO A 581 -14.77 8.19 -12.33
CA PRO A 581 -14.00 7.14 -13.02
C PRO A 581 -13.53 7.54 -14.43
N LEU A 582 -14.37 8.23 -15.19
CA LEU A 582 -14.04 8.68 -16.54
C LEU A 582 -12.98 9.79 -16.52
N GLY A 583 -13.16 10.79 -15.66
CA GLY A 583 -12.21 11.90 -15.53
C GLY A 583 -10.85 11.45 -14.96
N LEU A 584 -10.87 10.51 -14.02
CA LEU A 584 -9.64 9.95 -13.44
C LEU A 584 -8.84 9.15 -14.46
N ALA A 585 -9.52 8.36 -15.31
CA ALA A 585 -8.86 7.52 -16.31
C ALA A 585 -7.98 8.31 -17.29
N GLU A 586 -8.25 9.62 -17.50
CA GLU A 586 -7.40 10.49 -18.32
C GLU A 586 -5.97 10.64 -17.78
N PHE A 587 -5.72 10.31 -16.52
CA PHE A 587 -4.41 10.39 -15.87
C PHE A 587 -3.67 9.04 -15.81
N ALA A 588 -4.28 7.96 -16.34
CA ALA A 588 -3.64 6.64 -16.31
C ALA A 588 -2.30 6.68 -17.06
N LEU A 589 -1.24 6.18 -16.39
CA LEU A 589 0.15 6.17 -16.90
C LEU A 589 0.71 7.54 -17.32
N SER A 590 0.05 8.65 -16.95
CA SER A 590 0.42 10.00 -17.44
C SER A 590 1.86 10.40 -17.13
N ARG A 591 2.45 9.84 -16.07
CA ARG A 591 3.86 10.08 -15.68
C ARG A 591 4.84 9.08 -16.27
N LYS A 592 4.37 7.90 -16.70
CA LYS A 592 5.22 6.81 -17.17
C LYS A 592 5.16 6.65 -18.69
N ASP A 593 3.96 6.65 -19.24
CA ASP A 593 3.72 6.55 -20.68
C ASP A 593 2.56 7.49 -21.08
N PRO A 594 2.84 8.77 -21.32
CA PRO A 594 1.81 9.75 -21.66
C PRO A 594 0.99 9.43 -22.91
N ALA A 595 1.49 8.58 -23.80
CA ALA A 595 0.78 8.15 -25.02
C ALA A 595 -0.31 7.10 -24.74
N TYR A 596 -0.27 6.43 -23.58
CA TYR A 596 -1.15 5.32 -23.23
C TYR A 596 -2.63 5.66 -23.40
N VAL A 597 -3.10 6.74 -22.79
CA VAL A 597 -4.52 7.13 -22.80
C VAL A 597 -5.03 7.34 -24.23
N GLY A 598 -4.27 8.06 -25.05
CA GLY A 598 -4.60 8.28 -26.46
C GLY A 598 -4.71 6.98 -27.25
N LEU A 599 -3.73 6.10 -27.12
CA LEU A 599 -3.71 4.79 -27.80
C LEU A 599 -4.86 3.88 -27.34
N ALA A 600 -5.12 3.82 -26.01
CA ALA A 600 -6.23 3.02 -25.48
C ALA A 600 -7.59 3.50 -25.98
N LYS A 601 -7.83 4.82 -26.00
CA LYS A 601 -9.08 5.40 -26.52
C LYS A 601 -9.28 5.15 -28.02
N GLU A 602 -8.23 5.17 -28.82
CA GLU A 602 -8.34 4.83 -30.24
C GLU A 602 -8.80 3.38 -30.43
N VAL A 603 -8.22 2.43 -29.71
CA VAL A 603 -8.65 1.02 -29.74
C VAL A 603 -10.09 0.87 -29.23
N GLN A 604 -10.46 1.61 -28.20
CA GLN A 604 -11.80 1.55 -27.62
C GLN A 604 -12.91 1.95 -28.62
N LYS A 605 -12.59 2.75 -29.65
CA LYS A 605 -13.56 3.09 -30.71
C LYS A 605 -14.07 1.83 -31.42
N ALA A 606 -13.19 0.86 -31.67
CA ALA A 606 -13.58 -0.42 -32.30
C ALA A 606 -14.56 -1.19 -31.41
N GLN A 607 -14.30 -1.30 -30.11
CA GLN A 607 -15.20 -1.99 -29.18
C GLN A 607 -16.55 -1.30 -29.07
N LYS A 608 -16.56 0.04 -28.98
CA LYS A 608 -17.80 0.82 -28.90
C LYS A 608 -18.64 0.67 -30.18
N ALA A 609 -18.01 0.57 -31.35
CA ALA A 609 -18.71 0.29 -32.61
C ALA A 609 -19.36 -1.10 -32.58
N ILE A 610 -18.63 -2.13 -32.12
CA ILE A 610 -19.19 -3.48 -31.95
C ILE A 610 -20.43 -3.44 -31.03
N GLU A 611 -20.34 -2.79 -29.89
CA GLU A 611 -21.42 -2.67 -28.90
C GLU A 611 -22.64 -1.89 -29.47
N ALA A 612 -22.41 -0.95 -30.37
CA ALA A 612 -23.45 -0.21 -31.08
C ALA A 612 -24.02 -0.94 -32.30
N GLY A 613 -23.49 -2.12 -32.66
CA GLY A 613 -23.85 -2.83 -33.88
C GLY A 613 -23.30 -2.21 -35.17
N GLU A 614 -22.25 -1.41 -35.05
CA GLU A 614 -21.54 -0.73 -36.14
C GLU A 614 -20.26 -1.48 -36.51
N ASP A 615 -19.68 -1.20 -37.68
CA ASP A 615 -18.46 -1.84 -38.13
C ASP A 615 -17.22 -1.31 -37.39
N ALA A 616 -16.50 -2.23 -36.75
CA ALA A 616 -15.30 -1.89 -35.99
C ALA A 616 -14.17 -1.31 -36.86
N ALA A 617 -14.03 -1.81 -38.09
CA ALA A 617 -13.00 -1.36 -39.02
C ALA A 617 -13.31 0.01 -39.66
N GLU A 618 -14.58 0.41 -39.72
CA GLU A 618 -14.97 1.78 -40.08
C GLU A 618 -14.64 2.77 -38.95
N ALA A 619 -14.94 2.39 -37.70
CA ALA A 619 -14.66 3.20 -36.52
C ALA A 619 -13.15 3.32 -36.20
N PHE A 620 -12.39 2.27 -36.48
CA PHE A 620 -10.95 2.21 -36.24
C PHE A 620 -10.25 1.45 -37.39
N PRO A 621 -9.92 2.15 -38.50
CA PRO A 621 -9.42 1.52 -39.74
C PRO A 621 -8.17 0.67 -39.59
N GLU A 622 -7.30 0.96 -38.60
CA GLU A 622 -6.09 0.19 -38.34
C GLU A 622 -6.37 -1.28 -38.06
N VAL A 623 -7.54 -1.60 -37.53
CA VAL A 623 -7.88 -2.99 -37.17
C VAL A 623 -8.29 -3.87 -38.37
N LYS A 624 -8.54 -3.27 -39.54
CA LYS A 624 -9.07 -3.97 -40.71
C LYS A 624 -8.17 -5.14 -41.16
N ASP A 625 -6.92 -4.85 -41.46
CA ASP A 625 -5.96 -5.86 -41.94
C ASP A 625 -5.67 -6.93 -40.88
N ILE A 626 -5.70 -6.51 -39.58
CA ILE A 626 -5.54 -7.41 -38.44
C ILE A 626 -6.72 -8.39 -38.39
N LEU A 627 -7.95 -7.93 -38.53
CA LEU A 627 -9.14 -8.80 -38.57
C LEU A 627 -9.16 -9.73 -39.79
N GLU A 628 -8.70 -9.28 -40.94
CA GLU A 628 -8.57 -10.10 -42.11
C GLU A 628 -7.56 -11.25 -41.85
N THR A 629 -6.40 -10.95 -41.29
CA THR A 629 -5.39 -11.94 -40.91
C THR A 629 -5.92 -12.98 -39.92
N VAL A 630 -6.67 -12.53 -38.90
CA VAL A 630 -7.31 -13.43 -37.93
C VAL A 630 -8.31 -14.36 -38.62
N LYS A 631 -9.15 -13.83 -39.52
CA LYS A 631 -10.18 -14.61 -40.24
C LYS A 631 -9.58 -15.66 -41.19
N GLU A 632 -8.40 -15.47 -41.75
CA GLU A 632 -7.71 -16.47 -42.55
C GLU A 632 -7.45 -17.77 -41.76
N SER A 633 -7.16 -17.67 -40.46
CA SER A 633 -6.88 -18.82 -39.59
C SER A 633 -8.08 -19.25 -38.75
N TYR A 634 -9.00 -18.33 -38.46
CA TYR A 634 -10.19 -18.50 -37.61
C TYR A 634 -11.42 -17.94 -38.33
N ALA A 635 -11.93 -18.69 -39.32
CA ALA A 635 -13.02 -18.23 -40.19
C ALA A 635 -14.37 -18.00 -39.48
N ASP A 636 -14.56 -18.58 -38.31
CA ASP A 636 -15.74 -18.44 -37.45
C ASP A 636 -15.73 -17.21 -36.58
N VAL A 637 -14.61 -16.47 -36.53
CA VAL A 637 -14.51 -15.20 -35.79
C VAL A 637 -15.27 -14.11 -36.55
N THR A 638 -16.27 -13.58 -35.87
CA THR A 638 -17.11 -12.48 -36.38
C THR A 638 -17.16 -11.35 -35.33
N GLN A 639 -17.68 -10.22 -35.72
CA GLN A 639 -17.85 -9.09 -34.83
C GLN A 639 -18.76 -9.40 -33.62
N ASP A 640 -19.71 -10.34 -33.80
CA ASP A 640 -20.65 -10.72 -32.72
C ASP A 640 -20.00 -11.59 -31.61
N ASN A 641 -18.88 -12.26 -31.92
CA ASN A 641 -18.20 -13.14 -30.96
C ASN A 641 -16.77 -12.66 -30.58
N LEU A 642 -16.41 -11.44 -30.97
CA LEU A 642 -15.12 -10.82 -30.76
C LEU A 642 -15.21 -9.58 -29.88
N GLY A 643 -14.35 -9.48 -28.88
CA GLY A 643 -14.08 -8.23 -28.18
C GLY A 643 -12.73 -7.65 -28.60
N ILE A 644 -12.66 -6.35 -28.78
CA ILE A 644 -11.45 -5.62 -29.13
C ILE A 644 -11.10 -4.66 -27.98
N GLY A 645 -9.89 -4.78 -27.44
CA GLY A 645 -9.46 -3.96 -26.32
C GLY A 645 -7.96 -3.76 -26.27
N SER A 646 -7.53 -3.13 -25.19
CA SER A 646 -6.12 -2.86 -24.93
C SER A 646 -5.54 -3.73 -23.83
N THR A 647 -4.22 -3.88 -23.86
CA THR A 647 -3.42 -4.48 -22.81
C THR A 647 -2.13 -3.69 -22.62
N ILE A 648 -1.54 -3.79 -21.46
CA ILE A 648 -0.18 -3.32 -21.19
C ILE A 648 0.72 -4.50 -20.88
N PHE A 649 2.01 -4.36 -21.18
CA PHE A 649 3.05 -5.20 -20.64
C PHE A 649 3.84 -4.43 -19.57
N ALA A 650 4.12 -5.08 -18.44
CA ALA A 650 5.06 -4.60 -17.45
C ALA A 650 5.76 -5.77 -16.75
N VAL A 651 7.04 -5.62 -16.41
CA VAL A 651 7.82 -6.72 -15.81
C VAL A 651 7.22 -7.17 -14.48
N LYS A 652 7.00 -6.22 -13.56
CA LYS A 652 6.43 -6.49 -12.22
C LYS A 652 5.54 -5.33 -11.77
N PRO A 653 4.31 -5.22 -12.27
CA PRO A 653 3.41 -4.12 -11.93
C PRO A 653 2.71 -4.32 -10.59
N GLY A 654 2.34 -3.19 -9.96
CA GLY A 654 1.41 -3.15 -8.86
C GLY A 654 2.04 -3.09 -7.47
N ASP A 655 3.31 -2.68 -7.36
CA ASP A 655 3.90 -2.37 -6.07
C ASP A 655 3.32 -1.08 -5.48
N GLY A 656 3.19 -1.05 -4.16
CA GLY A 656 2.81 0.14 -3.43
C GLY A 656 1.36 0.18 -2.97
N SER A 657 0.64 1.24 -3.35
CA SER A 657 -0.70 1.57 -2.83
C SER A 657 -1.77 0.54 -3.17
N ALA A 658 -2.75 0.37 -2.26
CA ALA A 658 -3.93 -0.49 -2.49
C ALA A 658 -4.93 0.10 -3.51
N ARG A 659 -4.51 1.09 -4.30
CA ARG A 659 -5.38 1.78 -5.26
C ARG A 659 -5.93 0.85 -6.34
N GLU A 660 -7.23 0.61 -6.27
CA GLU A 660 -7.94 -0.12 -7.32
C GLU A 660 -7.98 0.64 -8.63
N GLN A 661 -7.83 1.96 -8.60
CA GLN A 661 -7.82 2.82 -9.78
C GLN A 661 -6.67 2.51 -10.74
N ALA A 662 -5.59 1.90 -10.26
CA ALA A 662 -4.53 1.38 -11.12
C ALA A 662 -5.04 0.31 -12.12
N ALA A 663 -6.11 -0.40 -11.78
CA ALA A 663 -6.79 -1.35 -12.65
C ALA A 663 -8.06 -0.76 -13.28
N SER A 664 -8.95 -0.13 -12.49
CA SER A 664 -10.23 0.38 -12.99
C SER A 664 -10.08 1.45 -14.08
N CYS A 665 -9.07 2.31 -13.99
CA CYS A 665 -8.81 3.30 -15.03
C CYS A 665 -8.46 2.67 -16.38
N GLN A 666 -7.68 1.59 -16.37
CA GLN A 666 -7.40 0.81 -17.58
C GLN A 666 -8.68 0.18 -18.13
N LYS A 667 -9.53 -0.40 -17.26
CA LYS A 667 -10.82 -0.98 -17.68
C LYS A 667 -11.75 0.07 -18.30
N VAL A 668 -11.87 1.22 -17.69
CA VAL A 668 -12.68 2.36 -18.20
C VAL A 668 -12.21 2.82 -19.58
N LEU A 669 -10.91 2.71 -19.87
CA LEU A 669 -10.31 3.02 -21.17
C LEU A 669 -10.35 1.84 -22.17
N GLY A 670 -11.08 0.77 -21.88
CA GLY A 670 -11.20 -0.39 -22.75
C GLY A 670 -10.11 -1.45 -22.57
N GLY A 671 -9.42 -1.46 -21.44
CA GLY A 671 -8.48 -2.50 -21.06
C GLY A 671 -9.18 -3.82 -20.71
N TRP A 672 -8.67 -4.96 -21.25
CA TRP A 672 -9.19 -6.29 -20.98
C TRP A 672 -8.21 -7.22 -20.29
N ALA A 673 -6.93 -6.88 -20.30
CA ALA A 673 -5.88 -7.67 -19.72
C ALA A 673 -4.68 -6.82 -19.32
N ASN A 674 -3.86 -7.36 -18.43
CA ASN A 674 -2.45 -7.02 -18.30
C ASN A 674 -1.62 -8.26 -18.62
N ILE A 675 -0.42 -8.06 -19.15
CA ILE A 675 0.58 -9.10 -19.34
C ILE A 675 1.81 -8.70 -18.53
N ALA A 676 2.29 -9.59 -17.64
CA ALA A 676 3.42 -9.32 -16.77
C ALA A 676 4.34 -10.54 -16.69
N ASN A 677 5.59 -10.38 -16.26
CA ASN A 677 6.39 -11.53 -15.86
C ASN A 677 5.95 -12.03 -14.47
N GLU A 678 5.61 -11.12 -13.56
CA GLU A 678 5.00 -11.41 -12.27
C GLU A 678 4.22 -10.19 -11.76
N TYR A 679 3.31 -10.38 -10.81
CA TYR A 679 2.61 -9.28 -10.16
C TYR A 679 3.26 -8.98 -8.80
N ALA A 680 3.54 -7.71 -8.53
CA ALA A 680 4.23 -7.29 -7.32
C ALA A 680 3.45 -7.64 -6.03
N THR A 681 2.13 -7.50 -6.07
CA THR A 681 1.25 -7.76 -4.93
C THR A 681 -0.01 -8.51 -5.34
N LYS A 682 -0.56 -9.30 -4.39
CA LYS A 682 -1.90 -9.89 -4.52
C LYS A 682 -2.95 -8.80 -4.77
N ARG A 683 -2.83 -7.66 -4.10
CA ARG A 683 -3.76 -6.52 -4.22
C ARG A 683 -4.00 -6.09 -5.66
N TYR A 684 -2.92 -5.87 -6.41
CA TYR A 684 -3.04 -5.41 -7.80
C TYR A 684 -3.66 -6.48 -8.70
N ARG A 685 -3.23 -7.74 -8.54
CA ARG A 685 -3.82 -8.87 -9.26
C ARG A 685 -5.32 -9.00 -8.97
N SER A 686 -5.72 -8.91 -7.71
CA SER A 686 -7.13 -8.95 -7.30
C SER A 686 -7.93 -7.77 -7.87
N ASN A 687 -7.34 -6.57 -7.94
CA ASN A 687 -7.99 -5.42 -8.56
C ASN A 687 -8.24 -5.62 -10.04
N LEU A 688 -7.29 -6.19 -10.78
CA LEU A 688 -7.51 -6.56 -12.19
C LEU A 688 -8.70 -7.51 -12.33
N ILE A 689 -8.73 -8.59 -11.55
CA ILE A 689 -9.81 -9.59 -11.57
C ILE A 689 -11.17 -8.95 -11.24
N ASN A 690 -11.24 -8.15 -10.19
CA ASN A 690 -12.48 -7.51 -9.75
C ASN A 690 -13.04 -6.53 -10.80
N TRP A 691 -12.18 -5.95 -11.62
CA TRP A 691 -12.59 -5.13 -12.77
C TRP A 691 -12.69 -5.95 -14.08
N GLY A 692 -12.72 -7.29 -13.97
CA GLY A 692 -12.93 -8.19 -15.11
C GLY A 692 -11.78 -8.22 -16.10
N MET A 693 -10.58 -7.83 -15.67
CA MET A 693 -9.38 -7.87 -16.50
C MET A 693 -8.60 -9.16 -16.24
N LEU A 694 -8.07 -9.75 -17.32
CA LEU A 694 -7.28 -10.97 -17.26
C LEU A 694 -5.84 -10.67 -16.81
N PRO A 695 -5.39 -11.19 -15.65
CA PRO A 695 -4.04 -10.96 -15.15
C PRO A 695 -3.07 -12.01 -15.70
N PHE A 696 -2.75 -11.91 -16.98
CA PHE A 696 -1.84 -12.82 -17.64
C PHE A 696 -0.41 -12.67 -17.18
N THR A 697 0.32 -13.78 -17.16
CA THR A 697 1.78 -13.79 -17.05
C THR A 697 2.41 -14.46 -18.25
N ILE A 698 3.65 -14.06 -18.56
CA ILE A 698 4.51 -14.61 -19.59
C ILE A 698 5.91 -14.83 -19.01
N ASP A 699 6.60 -15.89 -19.47
CA ASP A 699 7.94 -16.20 -18.97
C ASP A 699 8.93 -15.05 -19.21
N LYS A 700 9.90 -14.91 -18.31
CA LYS A 700 11.00 -13.93 -18.45
C LYS A 700 11.86 -14.27 -19.66
N GLY A 701 12.26 -13.26 -20.38
CA GLY A 701 13.09 -13.39 -21.58
C GLY A 701 12.75 -12.35 -22.64
N GLU A 702 13.13 -12.64 -23.89
CA GLU A 702 12.75 -11.79 -25.01
C GLU A 702 11.25 -11.85 -25.25
N LEU A 703 10.58 -10.69 -25.28
CA LEU A 703 9.15 -10.63 -25.54
C LEU A 703 8.85 -11.05 -26.98
N PRO A 704 7.81 -11.89 -27.20
CA PRO A 704 7.38 -12.28 -28.52
C PRO A 704 6.57 -11.20 -29.25
N PHE A 705 6.29 -10.07 -28.62
CA PHE A 705 5.54 -8.92 -29.12
C PHE A 705 6.20 -7.61 -28.66
N LYS A 706 5.77 -6.52 -29.23
CA LYS A 706 6.20 -5.16 -28.88
C LYS A 706 5.00 -4.20 -28.76
N ASN A 707 5.25 -2.99 -28.30
CA ASN A 707 4.23 -1.94 -28.24
C ASN A 707 3.57 -1.75 -29.62
N LYS A 708 2.24 -1.61 -29.62
CA LYS A 708 1.35 -1.51 -30.80
C LYS A 708 1.06 -2.79 -31.55
N ASP A 709 1.66 -3.93 -31.19
CA ASP A 709 1.29 -5.23 -31.74
C ASP A 709 -0.11 -5.66 -31.25
N TYR A 710 -0.73 -6.56 -32.03
CA TYR A 710 -2.01 -7.17 -31.73
C TYR A 710 -1.83 -8.61 -31.30
N ILE A 711 -2.50 -8.99 -30.21
CA ILE A 711 -2.52 -10.34 -29.66
C ILE A 711 -3.95 -10.88 -29.76
N PHE A 712 -4.15 -11.94 -30.53
CA PHE A 712 -5.43 -12.63 -30.61
C PHE A 712 -5.49 -13.80 -29.64
N VAL A 713 -6.56 -13.87 -28.83
CA VAL A 713 -6.80 -14.94 -27.85
C VAL A 713 -8.11 -15.62 -28.21
N PRO A 714 -8.04 -16.73 -28.96
CA PRO A 714 -9.23 -17.48 -29.34
C PRO A 714 -9.88 -18.18 -28.16
N ASP A 715 -11.20 -18.32 -28.18
CA ASP A 715 -12.01 -19.03 -27.18
C ASP A 715 -11.65 -18.67 -25.70
N VAL A 716 -11.27 -17.44 -25.46
CA VAL A 716 -10.81 -17.00 -24.12
C VAL A 716 -11.89 -17.20 -23.06
N ARG A 717 -13.15 -16.95 -23.40
CA ARG A 717 -14.28 -17.18 -22.49
C ARG A 717 -14.35 -18.65 -22.07
N LYS A 718 -14.31 -19.56 -23.05
CA LYS A 718 -14.32 -20.99 -22.80
C LYS A 718 -13.10 -21.44 -22.00
N ALA A 719 -11.93 -20.91 -22.27
CA ALA A 719 -10.72 -21.20 -21.51
C ALA A 719 -10.88 -20.84 -20.01
N VAL A 720 -11.51 -19.70 -19.70
CA VAL A 720 -11.83 -19.30 -18.33
C VAL A 720 -12.88 -20.22 -17.70
N GLU A 721 -13.95 -20.58 -18.44
CA GLU A 721 -14.98 -21.52 -17.99
C GLU A 721 -14.41 -22.91 -17.70
N ASP A 722 -13.52 -23.41 -18.56
CA ASP A 722 -12.89 -24.72 -18.46
C ASP A 722 -11.71 -24.77 -17.46
N LYS A 723 -11.45 -23.67 -16.73
CA LYS A 723 -10.39 -23.55 -15.71
C LYS A 723 -8.96 -23.75 -16.26
N LEU A 724 -8.72 -23.37 -17.50
CA LEU A 724 -7.39 -23.46 -18.10
C LEU A 724 -6.46 -22.42 -17.45
N THR A 725 -5.26 -22.85 -17.11
CA THR A 725 -4.21 -21.96 -16.56
C THR A 725 -3.24 -21.50 -17.64
N LYS A 726 -3.10 -22.25 -18.73
CA LYS A 726 -2.30 -21.88 -19.90
C LYS A 726 -3.22 -21.67 -21.08
N ILE A 727 -3.15 -20.50 -21.66
CA ILE A 727 -4.06 -20.05 -22.72
C ILE A 727 -3.25 -19.79 -23.98
N PRO A 728 -3.53 -20.46 -25.11
CA PRO A 728 -2.88 -20.17 -26.37
C PRO A 728 -3.33 -18.80 -26.89
N ALA A 729 -2.41 -18.06 -27.45
CA ALA A 729 -2.64 -16.77 -28.07
C ALA A 729 -1.71 -16.59 -29.27
N TYR A 730 -1.97 -15.56 -30.08
CA TYR A 730 -1.22 -15.35 -31.34
C TYR A 730 -0.85 -13.88 -31.49
N VAL A 731 0.42 -13.60 -31.76
CA VAL A 731 0.86 -12.25 -32.18
C VAL A 731 0.52 -12.11 -33.66
N VAL A 732 -0.49 -11.31 -33.98
CA VAL A 732 -1.06 -11.23 -35.33
C VAL A 732 -0.08 -10.55 -36.28
N ASN A 733 0.61 -9.51 -35.86
CA ASN A 733 1.58 -8.77 -36.66
C ASN A 733 2.80 -9.59 -37.10
N GLU A 734 3.06 -10.70 -36.41
CA GLU A 734 4.14 -11.64 -36.72
C GLU A 734 3.60 -12.88 -37.52
N GLY A 735 2.51 -12.72 -38.26
CA GLY A 735 1.92 -13.79 -39.05
C GLY A 735 1.27 -14.89 -38.23
N MET A 736 0.51 -14.52 -37.20
CA MET A 736 -0.15 -15.46 -36.27
C MET A 736 0.86 -16.34 -35.52
N LYS A 737 1.93 -15.69 -35.00
CA LYS A 737 2.93 -16.36 -34.16
C LYS A 737 2.31 -16.82 -32.85
N GLU A 738 2.33 -18.13 -32.63
CA GLU A 738 1.78 -18.73 -31.41
C GLU A 738 2.62 -18.38 -30.18
N ILE A 739 1.93 -18.01 -29.09
CA ILE A 739 2.47 -17.78 -27.76
C ILE A 739 1.57 -18.41 -26.70
N THR A 740 2.08 -18.60 -25.49
CA THR A 740 1.31 -19.09 -24.36
C THR A 740 1.24 -18.01 -23.29
N LEU A 741 0.04 -17.63 -22.89
CA LEU A 741 -0.22 -16.77 -21.75
C LEU A 741 -0.68 -17.61 -20.55
N THR A 742 -0.16 -17.33 -19.37
CA THR A 742 -0.55 -18.04 -18.15
C THR A 742 -1.51 -17.16 -17.34
N LEU A 743 -2.71 -17.70 -17.05
CA LEU A 743 -3.71 -16.99 -16.25
C LEU A 743 -3.52 -17.23 -14.75
N GLY A 744 -2.94 -18.37 -14.38
CA GLY A 744 -2.84 -18.82 -13.00
C GLY A 744 -4.17 -19.38 -12.46
N GLU A 745 -4.18 -19.76 -11.19
CA GLU A 745 -5.40 -20.26 -10.55
C GLU A 745 -6.33 -19.07 -10.19
N LEU A 746 -7.62 -19.27 -10.44
CA LEU A 746 -8.72 -18.38 -10.04
C LEU A 746 -9.66 -19.15 -9.11
N THR A 747 -10.20 -18.47 -8.11
CA THR A 747 -11.34 -18.99 -7.36
C THR A 747 -12.58 -19.02 -8.26
N ASP A 748 -13.63 -19.73 -7.85
CA ASP A 748 -14.86 -19.79 -8.64
C ASP A 748 -15.52 -18.40 -8.73
N ASP A 749 -15.52 -17.62 -7.64
CA ASP A 749 -16.03 -16.25 -7.66
C ASP A 749 -15.19 -15.31 -8.55
N GLU A 750 -13.87 -15.39 -8.49
CA GLU A 750 -12.97 -14.61 -9.38
C GLU A 750 -13.23 -14.92 -10.86
N ARG A 751 -13.48 -16.19 -11.17
CA ARG A 751 -13.80 -16.62 -12.53
C ARG A 751 -15.12 -16.04 -13.01
N GLU A 752 -16.17 -16.12 -12.21
CA GLU A 752 -17.47 -15.57 -12.54
C GLU A 752 -17.43 -14.04 -12.69
N ILE A 753 -16.66 -13.33 -11.86
CA ILE A 753 -16.45 -11.89 -12.00
C ILE A 753 -15.84 -11.55 -13.37
N ILE A 754 -14.81 -12.28 -13.79
CA ILE A 754 -14.18 -12.09 -15.10
C ILE A 754 -15.18 -12.39 -16.21
N LEU A 755 -15.92 -13.49 -16.14
CA LEU A 755 -16.91 -13.87 -17.15
C LEU A 755 -18.03 -12.84 -17.31
N LYS A 756 -18.49 -12.25 -16.19
CA LYS A 756 -19.52 -11.21 -16.19
C LYS A 756 -18.98 -9.81 -16.53
N GLY A 757 -17.68 -9.62 -16.61
CA GLY A 757 -17.04 -8.38 -17.05
C GLY A 757 -16.57 -7.47 -15.93
N CYS A 758 -17.14 -7.53 -14.75
CA CYS A 758 -16.67 -6.86 -13.53
C CYS A 758 -17.49 -7.29 -12.31
N LEU A 759 -17.02 -6.88 -11.15
CA LEU A 759 -17.67 -7.15 -9.85
C LEU A 759 -19.11 -6.58 -9.78
N ILE A 760 -19.35 -5.40 -10.36
CA ILE A 760 -20.69 -4.76 -10.36
C ILE A 760 -21.69 -5.66 -11.08
N ASN A 761 -21.36 -6.12 -12.27
CA ASN A 761 -22.21 -7.02 -13.05
C ASN A 761 -22.45 -8.34 -12.32
N TYR A 762 -21.40 -8.89 -11.70
CA TYR A 762 -21.50 -10.16 -10.96
C TYR A 762 -22.52 -10.11 -9.81
N TYR A 763 -22.65 -9.00 -9.11
CA TYR A 763 -23.57 -8.86 -8.00
C TYR A 763 -24.95 -8.31 -8.40
N ARG A 764 -25.06 -7.63 -9.53
CA ARG A 764 -26.32 -7.09 -10.03
C ARG A 764 -27.24 -8.15 -10.63
N ASP A 765 -26.65 -9.15 -11.31
CA ASP A 765 -27.33 -10.26 -11.97
C ASP A 765 -27.49 -11.48 -11.04
#